data_59a45cdd6282578f9a9b1168ce401917
#
_entry.id   59a45cdd6282578f9a9b1168ce401917
#
_cell.length_a   1.000
_cell.length_b   1.000
_cell.length_c   1.000
_cell.angle_alpha   90.00
_cell.angle_beta   90.00
_cell.angle_gamma   90.00
#
_symmetry.space_group_name_H-M   'P 1'
#
loop_
_entity.id
_entity.type
_entity.pdbx_description
1 polymer ?
#
loop_
_entity_poly.entity_id
_entity_poly.type
_entity_poly.pdbx_seq_one_letter_code
_entity_poly.pdbx_strand_id
1 'polypeptide(L)'
;MVDIDPQRRWFRDSAFVVGSILLIAVVLDSSLVRAQVDPSKDYLLPPVAVQELFDRDKNLAELDRISPNGSHFLIPLSDELSSLELMARRTLRLGMLELMPEVDREWRLATYGIRGYDVYALEERRRWSIDVPEGSFVSDAIWSPDGSRLAFLAHLAESTQVWTADVSTGAAEQLSDARVMATLAARGGAGVPSRMLQWMPDGSVLALLVPAGRGSEPAVDPVPTGPVVRRTREKATPTRTLPFLLRSEYDADLFRYYTTAQLARLSSGQAPKPIGDPAMYLSIALSPDGGHILTEQLIEPFSYIVGYTSFGRDLNVLNFDGDVVSTIRQIPLYESSERDNRPEANLPREVAWRPDGRGLSWLARTPKAAEEGDDTGDTEQQDRVMGVEAPFVIAEAKVLTSTEGRFSDLLFDAVGDHFFAEITEDGERTLFAYDMSVEPAAGQVLVSYDPDNVLELPGELLTRQDGNGITTVMMSSNGQSAYLRGSGYGEQFTPQPFVDRVEIANGTTTRLFEGAAETFDWPLTPLNDDLTRMIVSREMSSMAPDSYLWSTDGVWENLTQNVDPYPEITVAQRIDFEFTRRDGLTVQARISLPTDYQSGERVPAIFWTYPREYASAEEYKRASIRARNHNAFSPLSFLRWSDIWLTQGYAVVYPDVPILGQAGRFNDHFVADMTETMYAAIRKVDEMGYVDVDRIGHGGHSYGAFATANLLAHTPFFKAG
;
A
#
# COMPACT_ATOMS: atom_id res chain seq x y z
N MET A 1 -54.92 -8.42 26.39
CA MET A 1 -55.59 -8.57 27.67
C MET A 1 -55.03 -9.80 28.35
N VAL A 2 -54.09 -9.64 29.19
CA VAL A 2 -53.89 -10.24 30.51
C VAL A 2 -52.74 -9.46 31.13
N ASP A 3 -53.11 -8.82 32.18
CA ASP A 3 -52.39 -8.00 33.14
C ASP A 3 -51.55 -8.90 34.04
N ILE A 4 -50.33 -8.57 34.35
CA ILE A 4 -49.63 -9.08 35.54
C ILE A 4 -48.71 -7.99 36.10
N ASP A 5 -49.12 -7.55 37.28
CA ASP A 5 -48.60 -6.61 38.24
C ASP A 5 -47.25 -7.05 38.88
N PRO A 6 -46.35 -6.14 39.20
CA PRO A 6 -45.08 -6.39 39.89
C PRO A 6 -45.22 -6.21 41.40
N GLN A 7 -44.50 -6.94 42.14
CA GLN A 7 -43.99 -6.79 43.51
C GLN A 7 -44.13 -8.07 44.35
N ARG A 8 -43.01 -8.56 44.88
CA ARG A 8 -42.87 -8.95 46.27
C ARG A 8 -41.41 -9.05 46.68
N ARG A 9 -41.07 -8.15 47.59
CA ARG A 9 -39.91 -8.23 48.49
C ARG A 9 -40.09 -9.41 49.46
N TRP A 10 -38.98 -10.04 49.86
CA TRP A 10 -38.82 -10.58 51.22
C TRP A 10 -37.40 -10.35 51.71
N PHE A 11 -37.33 -9.61 52.80
CA PHE A 11 -36.22 -9.46 53.75
C PHE A 11 -36.39 -10.45 54.91
N ARG A 12 -35.25 -10.66 55.63
CA ARG A 12 -35.06 -11.17 56.99
C ARG A 12 -34.68 -12.64 57.11
N ASP A 13 -33.82 -13.07 57.98
CA ASP A 13 -32.97 -12.50 59.06
C ASP A 13 -31.96 -13.57 59.51
N SER A 14 -30.77 -13.14 59.94
CA SER A 14 -30.02 -13.49 61.13
C SER A 14 -29.61 -14.97 61.43
N ALA A 15 -28.37 -15.29 61.64
CA ALA A 15 -27.69 -15.31 62.93
C ALA A 15 -26.39 -16.07 62.91
N PHE A 16 -25.36 -15.49 63.45
CA PHE A 16 -24.14 -15.98 64.05
C PHE A 16 -23.99 -17.46 64.32
N VAL A 17 -22.85 -18.08 63.85
CA VAL A 17 -22.04 -19.02 64.62
C VAL A 17 -20.57 -18.73 64.37
N VAL A 18 -19.85 -18.45 65.46
CA VAL A 18 -18.40 -18.35 65.57
C VAL A 18 -17.83 -19.74 65.63
N GLY A 19 -16.89 -20.07 64.80
CA GLY A 19 -16.15 -21.31 64.87
C GLY A 19 -14.74 -21.13 64.32
N SER A 20 -13.79 -20.96 65.22
CA SER A 20 -12.33 -20.92 64.96
C SER A 20 -11.85 -22.25 64.39
N ILE A 21 -11.20 -22.23 63.23
CA ILE A 21 -10.33 -23.31 62.79
C ILE A 21 -9.05 -22.73 62.20
N LEU A 22 -7.96 -23.25 62.75
CA LEU A 22 -6.54 -22.96 62.50
C LEU A 22 -6.15 -22.77 61.06
N LEU A 23 -5.25 -21.78 60.88
CA LEU A 23 -4.34 -21.59 59.75
C LEU A 23 -3.54 -22.89 59.46
N ILE A 24 -3.58 -23.35 58.20
CA ILE A 24 -2.45 -23.96 57.52
C ILE A 24 -2.16 -23.08 56.31
N ALA A 25 -1.13 -22.27 56.44
CA ALA A 25 -0.56 -21.51 55.36
C ALA A 25 0.21 -22.47 54.46
N VAL A 26 -0.37 -22.83 53.32
CA VAL A 26 0.41 -23.29 52.16
C VAL A 26 0.70 -22.04 51.36
N VAL A 27 1.92 -21.59 51.44
CA VAL A 27 2.49 -20.55 50.58
C VAL A 27 2.60 -21.16 49.19
N LEU A 28 1.58 -20.99 48.37
CA LEU A 28 1.72 -21.00 46.93
C LEU A 28 2.05 -19.58 46.54
N ASP A 29 3.33 -19.38 46.29
CA ASP A 29 3.87 -18.17 45.72
C ASP A 29 3.39 -18.04 44.25
N SER A 30 2.13 -17.71 44.07
CA SER A 30 1.67 -17.15 42.80
C SER A 30 1.93 -15.66 42.89
N SER A 31 3.08 -15.25 42.40
CA SER A 31 3.37 -13.86 42.09
C SER A 31 2.45 -13.38 40.98
N LEU A 32 1.16 -13.20 41.31
CA LEU A 32 0.32 -12.25 40.63
C LEU A 32 1.00 -10.89 40.87
N VAL A 33 1.81 -10.47 39.88
CA VAL A 33 2.24 -9.08 39.78
C VAL A 33 0.97 -8.25 39.66
N ARG A 34 0.38 -7.86 40.78
CA ARG A 34 -0.51 -6.72 40.81
C ARG A 34 0.32 -5.53 40.40
N ALA A 35 0.21 -5.11 39.15
CA ALA A 35 0.70 -3.83 38.73
C ALA A 35 0.17 -2.80 39.74
N GLN A 36 1.05 -2.28 40.57
CA GLN A 36 0.72 -1.21 41.50
C GLN A 36 0.45 0.01 40.62
N VAL A 37 -0.83 0.34 40.42
CA VAL A 37 -1.21 1.59 39.74
C VAL A 37 -0.68 2.72 40.58
N ASP A 38 0.36 3.38 40.14
CA ASP A 38 0.76 4.67 40.69
C ASP A 38 -0.23 5.71 40.18
N PRO A 39 -1.11 6.26 41.05
CA PRO A 39 -2.11 7.22 40.61
C PRO A 39 -1.53 8.54 40.08
N SER A 40 -0.19 8.72 40.16
CA SER A 40 0.52 9.87 39.58
C SER A 40 0.97 9.63 38.12
N LYS A 41 0.77 8.41 37.55
CA LYS A 41 1.13 8.09 36.18
C LYS A 41 -0.13 7.81 35.38
N ASP A 42 -0.33 8.57 34.32
CA ASP A 42 -1.51 8.47 33.43
C ASP A 42 -1.54 7.16 32.61
N TYR A 43 -0.41 6.42 32.52
CA TYR A 43 -0.28 5.19 31.72
C TYR A 43 0.44 4.08 32.49
N LEU A 44 -0.06 2.84 32.33
CA LEU A 44 0.62 1.64 32.79
C LEU A 44 1.66 1.20 31.76
N LEU A 45 2.86 0.88 32.19
CA LEU A 45 3.84 0.23 31.33
C LEU A 45 3.45 -1.24 31.12
N PRO A 46 3.59 -1.78 29.90
CA PRO A 46 3.41 -3.20 29.65
C PRO A 46 4.48 -4.04 30.37
N PRO A 47 4.31 -5.37 30.47
CA PRO A 47 5.37 -6.26 30.99
C PRO A 47 6.70 -6.04 30.25
N VAL A 48 7.83 -6.21 30.98
CA VAL A 48 9.19 -5.96 30.42
C VAL A 48 9.43 -6.71 29.11
N ALA A 49 9.05 -7.98 29.05
CA ALA A 49 9.16 -8.79 27.82
C ALA A 49 8.43 -8.17 26.61
N VAL A 50 7.34 -7.44 26.84
CA VAL A 50 6.62 -6.73 25.79
C VAL A 50 7.33 -5.42 25.45
N GLN A 51 7.85 -4.67 26.45
CA GLN A 51 8.61 -3.44 26.19
C GLN A 51 9.84 -3.72 25.31
N GLU A 52 10.58 -4.76 25.61
CA GLU A 52 11.78 -5.16 24.85
C GLU A 52 11.50 -5.43 23.37
N LEU A 53 10.29 -5.90 23.01
CA LEU A 53 9.88 -6.09 21.61
C LEU A 53 9.76 -4.76 20.84
N PHE A 54 9.44 -3.67 21.53
CA PHE A 54 9.31 -2.36 20.90
C PHE A 54 10.64 -1.60 20.76
N ASP A 55 11.61 -1.89 21.61
CA ASP A 55 12.90 -1.18 21.64
C ASP A 55 13.93 -1.74 20.66
N ARG A 56 13.60 -2.81 19.94
CA ARG A 56 14.51 -3.47 19.00
C ARG A 56 14.59 -2.76 17.66
N ASP A 57 15.77 -2.84 17.02
CA ASP A 57 15.91 -2.52 15.61
C ASP A 57 15.16 -3.57 14.77
N LYS A 58 14.27 -3.09 13.92
CA LYS A 58 13.38 -3.91 13.09
C LYS A 58 13.71 -3.83 11.60
N ASN A 59 14.76 -3.08 11.25
CA ASN A 59 15.14 -2.87 9.87
C ASN A 59 15.76 -4.15 9.29
N LEU A 60 15.01 -4.77 8.39
CA LEU A 60 15.52 -5.83 7.54
C LEU A 60 15.94 -5.20 6.22
N ALA A 61 17.19 -5.42 5.82
CA ALA A 61 17.72 -4.90 4.57
C ALA A 61 17.11 -5.68 3.39
N GLU A 62 16.58 -4.97 2.41
CA GLU A 62 16.09 -5.52 1.17
C GLU A 62 16.74 -4.81 -0.02
N LEU A 63 17.23 -5.57 -1.00
CA LEU A 63 17.94 -5.05 -2.17
C LEU A 63 16.99 -4.97 -3.37
N ASP A 64 15.96 -4.11 -3.24
CA ASP A 64 14.91 -3.90 -4.24
C ASP A 64 15.07 -2.59 -5.03
N ARG A 65 15.89 -1.64 -4.55
CA ARG A 65 16.04 -0.27 -5.11
C ARG A 65 17.41 -0.05 -5.70
N ILE A 66 17.61 -0.62 -6.87
CA ILE A 66 18.87 -0.51 -7.57
C ILE A 66 19.05 0.88 -8.21
N SER A 67 20.29 1.36 -8.23
CA SER A 67 20.68 2.56 -8.97
C SER A 67 20.56 2.34 -10.49
N PRO A 68 20.32 3.40 -11.31
CA PRO A 68 20.21 3.28 -12.76
C PRO A 68 21.41 2.62 -13.43
N ASN A 69 22.62 2.78 -12.87
CA ASN A 69 23.84 2.16 -13.35
C ASN A 69 24.07 0.71 -12.85
N GLY A 70 23.12 0.16 -12.05
CA GLY A 70 23.15 -1.22 -11.58
C GLY A 70 24.18 -1.54 -10.48
N SER A 71 24.88 -0.55 -9.92
CA SER A 71 26.01 -0.78 -9.03
C SER A 71 25.68 -0.73 -7.53
N HIS A 72 24.61 0.00 -7.16
CA HIS A 72 24.27 0.25 -5.77
C HIS A 72 22.78 0.01 -5.51
N PHE A 73 22.47 -0.33 -4.26
CA PHE A 73 21.11 -0.40 -3.75
C PHE A 73 20.90 0.62 -2.64
N LEU A 74 19.68 1.17 -2.57
CA LEU A 74 19.25 2.06 -1.50
C LEU A 74 18.40 1.27 -0.50
N ILE A 75 18.79 1.28 0.78
CA ILE A 75 18.08 0.60 1.85
C ILE A 75 17.49 1.67 2.79
N PRO A 76 16.17 1.83 2.87
CA PRO A 76 15.56 2.75 3.83
C PRO A 76 15.65 2.19 5.25
N LEU A 77 15.93 3.08 6.20
CA LEU A 77 15.92 2.78 7.63
C LEU A 77 14.65 3.36 8.25
N SER A 78 13.69 2.51 8.55
CA SER A 78 12.39 2.91 9.08
C SER A 78 12.37 2.89 10.60
N ASP A 79 11.52 3.75 11.18
CA ASP A 79 11.12 3.67 12.58
C ASP A 79 9.60 3.46 12.63
N GLU A 80 9.17 2.34 13.16
CA GLU A 80 7.73 1.99 13.17
C GLU A 80 6.91 2.79 14.18
N LEU A 81 7.55 3.36 15.18
CA LEU A 81 6.87 4.07 16.27
C LEU A 81 7.26 5.53 16.32
N SER A 82 6.28 6.38 16.11
CA SER A 82 6.43 7.82 16.29
C SER A 82 6.51 8.17 17.78
N SER A 83 7.35 9.16 18.13
CA SER A 83 7.37 9.68 19.49
C SER A 83 6.05 10.34 19.87
N LEU A 84 5.68 10.27 21.16
CA LEU A 84 4.48 10.96 21.68
C LEU A 84 4.58 12.48 21.46
N GLU A 85 5.77 13.06 21.52
CA GLU A 85 5.99 14.48 21.25
C GLU A 85 5.57 14.84 19.82
N LEU A 86 5.97 14.03 18.83
CA LEU A 86 5.59 14.23 17.43
C LEU A 86 4.07 14.06 17.24
N MET A 87 3.48 13.04 17.86
CA MET A 87 2.04 12.79 17.79
C MET A 87 1.20 13.89 18.46
N ALA A 88 1.76 14.58 19.46
CA ALA A 88 1.09 15.67 20.16
C ALA A 88 1.16 17.03 19.43
N ARG A 89 1.93 17.14 18.33
CA ARG A 89 1.98 18.38 17.55
C ARG A 89 0.62 18.74 16.96
N ARG A 90 0.40 20.03 16.77
CA ARG A 90 -0.82 20.54 16.14
C ARG A 90 -0.96 19.96 14.72
N THR A 91 -2.11 19.38 14.43
CA THR A 91 -2.50 18.96 13.10
C THR A 91 -3.76 19.67 12.62
N LEU A 92 -3.88 19.88 11.31
CA LEU A 92 -5.10 20.30 10.62
C LEU A 92 -5.61 19.14 9.78
N ARG A 93 -6.92 18.94 9.78
CA ARG A 93 -7.59 17.88 9.04
C ARG A 93 -8.54 18.50 8.04
N LEU A 94 -8.16 18.50 6.78
CA LEU A 94 -8.81 19.23 5.71
C LEU A 94 -9.00 18.35 4.48
N GLY A 95 -10.24 18.07 4.09
CA GLY A 95 -10.54 17.32 2.88
C GLY A 95 -9.95 15.91 2.82
N MET A 96 -9.78 15.24 3.96
CA MET A 96 -9.10 13.95 4.19
C MET A 96 -7.55 14.02 4.20
N LEU A 97 -6.96 15.19 4.12
CA LEU A 97 -5.54 15.38 4.45
C LEU A 97 -5.38 15.65 5.94
N GLU A 98 -4.30 15.15 6.52
CA GLU A 98 -3.84 15.49 7.85
C GLU A 98 -2.49 16.19 7.75
N LEU A 99 -2.46 17.46 8.11
CA LEU A 99 -1.33 18.37 7.87
C LEU A 99 -0.73 18.85 9.19
N MET A 100 0.57 19.05 9.19
CA MET A 100 1.33 19.79 10.21
C MET A 100 1.52 21.22 9.69
N PRO A 101 0.68 22.18 10.10
CA PRO A 101 0.64 23.53 9.49
C PRO A 101 1.91 24.34 9.74
N GLU A 102 2.62 24.09 10.83
CA GLU A 102 3.84 24.80 11.22
C GLU A 102 5.00 24.54 10.27
N VAL A 103 4.97 23.38 9.58
CA VAL A 103 6.06 22.89 8.72
C VAL A 103 5.62 22.58 7.29
N ASP A 104 4.40 22.94 6.89
CA ASP A 104 3.84 22.74 5.54
C ASP A 104 3.98 21.29 5.05
N ARG A 105 3.67 20.33 5.91
CA ARG A 105 3.94 18.91 5.67
C ARG A 105 2.76 18.02 6.02
N GLU A 106 2.53 16.96 5.25
CA GLU A 106 1.60 15.89 5.63
C GLU A 106 2.13 15.16 6.88
N TRP A 107 1.21 14.89 7.81
CA TRP A 107 1.52 14.26 9.09
C TRP A 107 2.20 12.88 8.96
N ARG A 108 1.83 12.10 7.94
CA ARG A 108 2.41 10.76 7.69
C ARG A 108 3.90 10.78 7.39
N LEU A 109 4.41 11.83 6.77
CA LEU A 109 5.85 11.94 6.47
C LEU A 109 6.73 11.95 7.71
N ALA A 110 6.16 12.27 8.87
CA ALA A 110 6.86 12.27 10.13
C ALA A 110 6.51 11.07 11.02
N THR A 111 5.28 10.54 10.90
CA THR A 111 4.79 9.46 11.78
C THR A 111 5.04 8.06 11.26
N TYR A 112 5.23 7.91 9.94
CA TYR A 112 5.69 6.69 9.28
C TYR A 112 7.03 6.94 8.58
N GLY A 113 7.87 7.80 9.18
CA GLY A 113 9.05 8.34 8.54
C GLY A 113 10.20 7.35 8.45
N ILE A 114 10.99 7.51 7.39
CA ILE A 114 12.29 6.89 7.23
C ILE A 114 13.29 7.78 7.97
N ARG A 115 14.15 7.21 8.83
CA ARG A 115 15.16 7.97 9.56
C ARG A 115 16.44 8.21 8.79
N GLY A 116 16.66 7.44 7.74
CA GLY A 116 17.86 7.53 6.94
C GLY A 116 17.88 6.51 5.82
N TYR A 117 18.94 6.49 5.10
CA TYR A 117 19.22 5.56 4.03
C TYR A 117 20.61 4.96 4.19
N ASP A 118 20.71 3.66 3.92
CA ASP A 118 21.99 3.03 3.66
C ASP A 118 22.14 2.78 2.16
N VAL A 119 23.36 2.79 1.71
CA VAL A 119 23.78 2.37 0.38
C VAL A 119 24.51 1.04 0.49
N TYR A 120 24.16 0.09 -0.39
CA TYR A 120 24.86 -1.18 -0.52
C TYR A 120 25.51 -1.28 -1.90
N ALA A 121 26.83 -1.38 -1.97
CA ALA A 121 27.57 -1.59 -3.20
C ALA A 121 27.63 -3.07 -3.53
N LEU A 122 27.09 -3.45 -4.72
CA LEU A 122 26.91 -4.84 -5.09
C LEU A 122 28.23 -5.59 -5.27
N GLU A 123 29.21 -5.02 -5.98
CA GLU A 123 30.46 -5.71 -6.28
C GLU A 123 31.43 -5.71 -5.08
N GLU A 124 31.47 -4.62 -4.27
CA GLU A 124 32.33 -4.50 -3.11
C GLU A 124 31.78 -5.21 -1.87
N ARG A 125 30.51 -5.66 -1.89
CA ARG A 125 29.84 -6.24 -0.70
C ARG A 125 29.93 -5.33 0.52
N ARG A 126 29.77 -4.03 0.30
CA ARG A 126 29.95 -3.00 1.34
C ARG A 126 28.67 -2.20 1.52
N ARG A 127 28.34 -1.89 2.78
CA ARG A 127 27.22 -1.05 3.18
C ARG A 127 27.72 0.15 3.97
N TRP A 128 27.12 1.32 3.74
CA TRP A 128 27.36 2.55 4.51
C TRP A 128 26.13 3.43 4.51
N SER A 129 26.04 4.34 5.50
CA SER A 129 24.90 5.24 5.63
C SER A 129 25.10 6.53 4.85
N ILE A 130 23.98 7.14 4.44
CA ILE A 130 23.92 8.52 3.96
C ILE A 130 23.86 9.44 5.18
N ASP A 131 24.67 10.52 5.17
CA ASP A 131 24.74 11.52 6.23
C ASP A 131 23.52 12.45 6.20
N VAL A 132 22.36 11.94 6.61
CA VAL A 132 21.13 12.75 6.71
C VAL A 132 21.22 13.74 7.87
N PRO A 133 20.51 14.89 7.83
CA PRO A 133 20.52 15.84 8.93
C PRO A 133 20.08 15.21 10.26
N GLU A 134 20.82 15.48 11.32
CA GLU A 134 20.53 14.93 12.64
C GLU A 134 19.11 15.26 13.11
N GLY A 135 18.39 14.26 13.60
CA GLY A 135 17.02 14.39 14.11
C GLY A 135 15.95 14.61 13.03
N SER A 136 16.30 14.53 11.75
CA SER A 136 15.33 14.59 10.66
C SER A 136 14.74 13.22 10.36
N PHE A 137 13.55 13.24 9.74
CA PHE A 137 13.04 12.14 8.93
C PHE A 137 13.33 12.46 7.46
N VAL A 138 13.33 11.45 6.61
CA VAL A 138 13.58 11.62 5.17
C VAL A 138 12.51 10.90 4.34
N SER A 139 12.27 11.38 3.12
CA SER A 139 11.39 10.72 2.15
C SER A 139 11.80 11.03 0.72
N ASP A 140 11.09 10.44 -0.25
CA ASP A 140 11.18 10.77 -1.66
C ASP A 140 12.59 10.70 -2.24
N ALA A 141 13.41 9.75 -1.79
CA ALA A 141 14.75 9.56 -2.33
C ALA A 141 14.69 9.08 -3.78
N ILE A 142 15.38 9.82 -4.67
CA ILE A 142 15.49 9.53 -6.09
C ILE A 142 16.95 9.52 -6.53
N TRP A 143 17.31 8.53 -7.35
CA TRP A 143 18.63 8.44 -7.97
C TRP A 143 18.80 9.50 -9.06
N SER A 144 20.00 10.06 -9.16
CA SER A 144 20.39 10.80 -10.39
C SER A 144 20.42 9.85 -11.58
N PRO A 145 20.23 10.34 -12.82
CA PRO A 145 20.20 9.48 -14.02
C PRO A 145 21.46 8.61 -14.21
N ASP A 146 22.61 9.08 -13.75
CA ASP A 146 23.88 8.35 -13.78
C ASP A 146 24.12 7.46 -12.54
N GLY A 147 23.22 7.50 -11.54
CA GLY A 147 23.31 6.72 -10.31
C GLY A 147 24.39 7.18 -9.34
N SER A 148 25.05 8.31 -9.57
CA SER A 148 26.14 8.82 -8.72
C SER A 148 25.68 9.62 -7.52
N ARG A 149 24.46 10.16 -7.56
CA ARG A 149 23.86 11.00 -6.51
C ARG A 149 22.46 10.55 -6.15
N LEU A 150 22.04 10.96 -4.94
CA LEU A 150 20.64 10.91 -4.49
C LEU A 150 20.12 12.32 -4.28
N ALA A 151 18.84 12.56 -4.57
CA ALA A 151 18.10 13.69 -4.03
C ALA A 151 16.99 13.15 -3.12
N PHE A 152 16.72 13.82 -2.01
CA PHE A 152 15.70 13.41 -1.05
C PHE A 152 15.14 14.60 -0.27
N LEU A 153 13.97 14.42 0.33
CA LEU A 153 13.39 15.37 1.26
C LEU A 153 13.90 15.11 2.68
N ALA A 154 14.43 16.13 3.34
CA ALA A 154 14.75 16.12 4.76
C ALA A 154 13.66 16.88 5.53
N HIS A 155 13.00 16.19 6.45
CA HIS A 155 11.91 16.70 7.29
C HIS A 155 12.47 17.17 8.63
N LEU A 156 12.92 18.42 8.67
CA LEU A 156 13.47 19.05 9.86
C LEU A 156 12.36 19.47 10.85
N ALA A 157 12.76 19.94 12.02
CA ALA A 157 11.83 20.41 13.05
C ALA A 157 10.94 21.58 12.59
N GLU A 158 11.47 22.47 11.75
CA GLU A 158 10.81 23.73 11.33
C GLU A 158 10.46 23.80 9.84
N SER A 159 10.93 22.85 9.03
CA SER A 159 10.69 22.86 7.59
C SER A 159 10.95 21.51 6.94
N THR A 160 10.54 21.36 5.68
CA THR A 160 11.01 20.31 4.78
C THR A 160 11.90 20.95 3.72
N GLN A 161 13.03 20.34 3.39
CA GLN A 161 14.03 20.86 2.46
C GLN A 161 14.54 19.77 1.52
N VAL A 162 15.05 20.17 0.35
CA VAL A 162 15.71 19.27 -0.59
C VAL A 162 17.19 19.13 -0.25
N TRP A 163 17.63 17.90 -0.11
CA TRP A 163 19.02 17.52 0.11
C TRP A 163 19.53 16.63 -1.01
N THR A 164 20.83 16.64 -1.24
CA THR A 164 21.48 15.71 -2.17
C THR A 164 22.65 15.03 -1.48
N ALA A 165 22.93 13.78 -1.89
CA ALA A 165 24.06 13.02 -1.36
C ALA A 165 24.91 12.45 -2.49
N ASP A 166 26.22 12.40 -2.28
CA ASP A 166 27.16 11.62 -3.08
C ASP A 166 27.07 10.16 -2.66
N VAL A 167 26.76 9.29 -3.60
CA VAL A 167 26.49 7.87 -3.32
C VAL A 167 27.75 7.14 -2.87
N SER A 168 28.91 7.49 -3.40
CA SER A 168 30.17 6.79 -3.12
C SER A 168 30.72 7.05 -1.71
N THR A 169 30.44 8.24 -1.18
CA THR A 169 30.93 8.68 0.14
C THR A 169 29.87 8.68 1.23
N GLY A 170 28.58 8.77 0.86
CA GLY A 170 27.47 9.00 1.79
C GLY A 170 27.31 10.45 2.23
N ALA A 171 28.22 11.35 1.85
CA ALA A 171 28.18 12.75 2.25
C ALA A 171 26.97 13.46 1.64
N ALA A 172 26.13 14.06 2.48
CA ALA A 172 24.96 14.79 2.04
C ALA A 172 25.11 16.31 2.30
N GLU A 173 24.50 17.09 1.41
CA GLU A 173 24.46 18.54 1.48
C GLU A 173 23.06 19.07 1.18
N GLN A 174 22.71 20.18 1.79
CA GLN A 174 21.46 20.88 1.49
C GLN A 174 21.55 21.50 0.09
N LEU A 175 20.61 21.12 -0.78
CA LEU A 175 20.58 21.66 -2.15
C LEU A 175 20.06 23.10 -2.17
N SER A 176 19.11 23.42 -1.30
CA SER A 176 18.49 24.76 -1.19
C SER A 176 17.92 24.97 0.20
N ASP A 177 17.94 26.22 0.67
CA ASP A 177 17.28 26.66 1.91
C ASP A 177 15.77 26.89 1.74
N ALA A 178 15.25 26.80 0.51
CA ALA A 178 13.84 26.94 0.21
C ALA A 178 13.01 25.83 0.88
N ARG A 179 11.88 26.23 1.46
CA ARG A 179 10.95 25.31 2.12
C ARG A 179 10.12 24.56 1.08
N VAL A 180 9.99 23.27 1.24
CA VAL A 180 9.15 22.41 0.39
C VAL A 180 7.72 22.40 0.91
N MET A 181 6.73 22.49 0.02
CA MET A 181 5.32 22.26 0.31
C MET A 181 5.05 20.75 0.27
N ALA A 182 5.32 20.04 1.37
CA ALA A 182 5.24 18.61 1.44
C ALA A 182 3.83 18.14 1.86
N THR A 183 2.81 18.45 1.07
CA THR A 183 1.40 18.18 1.38
C THR A 183 0.72 17.29 0.33
N LEU A 184 0.12 17.83 -0.72
CA LEU A 184 -0.70 17.08 -1.68
C LEU A 184 0.05 15.99 -2.46
N ALA A 185 1.23 16.31 -2.96
CA ALA A 185 2.04 15.37 -3.75
C ALA A 185 2.85 14.43 -2.88
N ALA A 186 2.86 14.65 -1.55
CA ALA A 186 3.59 13.85 -0.61
C ALA A 186 3.00 12.44 -0.51
N ARG A 187 3.88 11.44 -0.52
CA ARG A 187 3.51 10.04 -0.26
C ARG A 187 4.38 9.51 0.86
N GLY A 188 3.73 9.11 1.95
CA GLY A 188 4.41 8.35 2.99
C GLY A 188 4.73 6.95 2.48
N GLY A 189 5.93 6.46 2.75
CA GLY A 189 6.35 5.10 2.48
C GLY A 189 7.48 4.98 1.47
N ALA A 190 8.27 3.96 1.69
CA ALA A 190 9.38 3.57 0.85
C ALA A 190 8.87 2.84 -0.42
N GLY A 191 9.49 3.06 -1.58
CA GLY A 191 9.19 2.31 -2.82
C GLY A 191 8.16 2.93 -3.77
N VAL A 192 7.58 4.07 -3.43
CA VAL A 192 6.69 4.79 -4.35
C VAL A 192 7.50 5.86 -5.09
N PRO A 193 7.43 5.96 -6.44
CA PRO A 193 8.10 7.04 -7.17
C PRO A 193 7.72 8.40 -6.62
N SER A 194 8.71 9.29 -6.44
CA SER A 194 8.44 10.64 -5.97
C SER A 194 7.55 11.39 -6.95
N ARG A 195 6.57 12.11 -6.41
CA ARG A 195 5.72 13.05 -7.16
C ARG A 195 6.11 14.50 -6.91
N MET A 196 7.10 14.72 -6.06
CA MET A 196 7.52 16.01 -5.57
C MET A 196 8.89 16.42 -6.09
N LEU A 197 9.76 15.44 -6.38
CA LEU A 197 11.13 15.64 -6.82
C LEU A 197 11.38 14.93 -8.14
N GLN A 198 12.15 15.58 -9.02
CA GLN A 198 12.64 14.97 -10.24
C GLN A 198 14.00 15.53 -10.63
N TRP A 199 14.97 14.65 -10.94
CA TRP A 199 16.23 15.07 -11.53
C TRP A 199 16.02 15.58 -12.96
N MET A 200 16.77 16.63 -13.30
CA MET A 200 16.88 17.13 -14.68
C MET A 200 18.20 16.65 -15.31
N PRO A 201 18.25 16.55 -16.64
CA PRO A 201 19.47 16.10 -17.35
C PRO A 201 20.73 16.92 -17.05
N ASP A 202 20.57 18.16 -16.62
CA ASP A 202 21.68 19.06 -16.26
C ASP A 202 22.14 18.97 -14.80
N GLY A 203 21.60 18.02 -14.04
CA GLY A 203 21.92 17.80 -12.62
C GLY A 203 21.23 18.73 -11.63
N SER A 204 20.27 19.55 -12.10
CA SER A 204 19.34 20.28 -11.22
C SER A 204 18.15 19.40 -10.83
N VAL A 205 17.35 19.84 -9.84
CA VAL A 205 16.19 19.10 -9.33
C VAL A 205 14.95 19.98 -9.44
N LEU A 206 13.86 19.43 -10.01
CA LEU A 206 12.53 20.02 -9.89
C LEU A 206 11.96 19.70 -8.51
N ALA A 207 11.32 20.69 -7.87
CA ALA A 207 10.70 20.53 -6.57
C ALA A 207 9.46 21.42 -6.42
N LEU A 208 8.57 21.06 -5.49
CA LEU A 208 7.38 21.80 -5.12
C LEU A 208 7.67 22.62 -3.84
N LEU A 209 7.79 23.92 -3.95
CA LEU A 209 8.18 24.81 -2.87
C LEU A 209 6.99 25.54 -2.25
N VAL A 210 7.14 26.00 -1.02
CA VAL A 210 6.24 26.98 -0.42
C VAL A 210 6.37 28.29 -1.21
N PRO A 211 5.27 28.87 -1.75
CA PRO A 211 5.34 30.08 -2.54
C PRO A 211 5.91 31.26 -1.73
N ALA A 212 6.90 31.97 -2.25
CA ALA A 212 7.55 33.10 -1.57
C ALA A 212 6.56 34.23 -1.21
N GLY A 213 5.49 34.40 -1.99
CA GLY A 213 4.45 35.42 -1.80
C GLY A 213 3.16 34.89 -1.12
N ARG A 214 3.19 33.74 -0.44
CA ARG A 214 1.99 33.06 0.10
C ARG A 214 1.13 33.93 1.05
N GLY A 215 1.68 34.94 1.69
CA GLY A 215 0.95 35.75 2.66
C GLY A 215 0.74 35.04 4.01
N SER A 216 -0.15 35.61 4.83
CA SER A 216 -0.49 35.04 6.13
C SER A 216 -1.56 33.95 6.02
N GLU A 217 -1.56 33.01 6.98
CA GLU A 217 -2.64 32.02 7.15
C GLU A 217 -4.00 32.71 7.19
N PRO A 218 -5.03 32.18 6.50
CA PRO A 218 -6.40 32.69 6.57
C PRO A 218 -6.88 32.80 8.04
N ALA A 219 -7.49 33.93 8.36
CA ALA A 219 -8.01 34.17 9.70
C ALA A 219 -9.41 33.59 9.86
N VAL A 220 -9.71 33.06 11.04
CA VAL A 220 -11.08 32.64 11.38
C VAL A 220 -12.00 33.85 11.38
N ASP A 221 -13.12 33.77 10.66
CA ASP A 221 -14.16 34.79 10.77
C ASP A 221 -14.69 34.78 12.25
N PRO A 222 -14.62 35.91 12.96
CA PRO A 222 -15.11 35.98 14.34
C PRO A 222 -16.64 35.75 14.43
N VAL A 223 -17.37 35.86 13.32
CA VAL A 223 -18.80 35.61 13.27
C VAL A 223 -19.06 34.19 12.73
N PRO A 224 -19.57 33.24 13.55
CA PRO A 224 -19.90 31.91 13.06
C PRO A 224 -20.93 31.96 11.92
N THR A 225 -20.67 31.27 10.83
CA THR A 225 -21.58 31.18 9.68
C THR A 225 -22.87 30.38 9.95
N GLY A 226 -23.07 29.90 11.19
CA GLY A 226 -24.21 29.09 11.62
C GLY A 226 -23.93 27.58 11.55
N PRO A 227 -24.94 26.75 11.86
CA PRO A 227 -24.77 25.30 11.88
C PRO A 227 -24.57 24.76 10.47
N VAL A 228 -23.67 23.78 10.33
CA VAL A 228 -23.51 23.00 9.10
C VAL A 228 -24.75 22.14 8.86
N VAL A 229 -25.55 22.47 7.87
CA VAL A 229 -26.78 21.74 7.51
C VAL A 229 -26.52 20.90 6.27
N ARG A 230 -26.60 19.58 6.41
CA ARG A 230 -26.58 18.64 5.29
C ARG A 230 -28.01 18.25 4.93
N ARG A 231 -28.36 18.37 3.66
CA ARG A 231 -29.66 17.93 3.13
C ARG A 231 -29.45 16.68 2.28
N THR A 232 -30.36 15.72 2.40
CA THR A 232 -30.45 14.60 1.45
C THR A 232 -30.81 15.13 0.06
N ARG A 233 -30.10 14.63 -0.97
CA ARG A 233 -30.36 14.95 -2.37
C ARG A 233 -31.03 13.76 -3.06
N GLU A 234 -31.60 13.94 -4.24
CA GLU A 234 -32.21 12.87 -5.06
C GLU A 234 -31.17 11.81 -5.47
N LYS A 235 -29.92 12.23 -5.70
CA LYS A 235 -28.83 11.30 -6.01
C LYS A 235 -28.16 10.81 -4.73
N ALA A 236 -27.82 9.52 -4.70
CA ALA A 236 -27.06 8.93 -3.61
C ALA A 236 -25.69 9.65 -3.47
N THR A 237 -25.39 10.08 -2.26
CA THR A 237 -24.07 10.66 -1.91
C THR A 237 -23.28 9.66 -1.11
N PRO A 238 -21.93 9.74 -1.11
CA PRO A 238 -21.08 8.87 -0.31
C PRO A 238 -21.54 8.81 1.14
N THR A 239 -21.45 7.64 1.75
CA THR A 239 -21.81 7.43 3.14
C THR A 239 -20.94 8.30 4.05
N ARG A 240 -21.50 8.67 5.21
CA ARG A 240 -20.90 9.62 6.18
C ARG A 240 -19.65 9.10 6.91
N THR A 241 -19.04 8.03 6.43
CA THR A 241 -17.83 7.43 7.02
C THR A 241 -16.53 8.09 6.60
N LEU A 242 -16.58 9.09 5.69
CA LEU A 242 -15.40 9.86 5.30
C LEU A 242 -15.01 10.83 6.41
N PRO A 243 -13.84 10.67 7.03
CA PRO A 243 -13.38 11.58 8.07
C PRO A 243 -12.85 12.89 7.46
N PHE A 244 -12.85 13.95 8.26
CA PHE A 244 -12.09 15.18 7.99
C PHE A 244 -12.45 15.92 6.70
N LEU A 245 -13.70 15.84 6.23
CA LEU A 245 -14.17 16.64 5.11
C LEU A 245 -14.07 18.14 5.42
N LEU A 246 -13.99 18.98 4.38
CA LEU A 246 -14.15 20.42 4.53
C LEU A 246 -15.54 20.75 5.07
N ARG A 247 -15.66 21.76 5.92
CA ARG A 247 -16.92 22.10 6.63
C ARG A 247 -17.40 23.49 6.35
N SER A 248 -16.52 24.38 5.88
CA SER A 248 -16.77 25.81 5.68
C SER A 248 -15.86 26.38 4.59
N GLU A 249 -16.15 27.59 4.14
CA GLU A 249 -15.26 28.36 3.26
C GLU A 249 -13.89 28.59 3.90
N TYR A 250 -13.85 28.79 5.23
CA TYR A 250 -12.59 28.87 5.97
C TYR A 250 -11.74 27.59 5.85
N ASP A 251 -12.37 26.40 5.97
CA ASP A 251 -11.64 25.12 5.76
C ASP A 251 -11.15 25.03 4.29
N ALA A 252 -11.92 25.52 3.34
CA ALA A 252 -11.52 25.57 1.92
C ALA A 252 -10.34 26.53 1.69
N ASP A 253 -10.35 27.70 2.32
CA ASP A 253 -9.25 28.66 2.26
C ASP A 253 -7.97 28.12 2.91
N LEU A 254 -8.08 27.42 4.05
CA LEU A 254 -6.97 26.73 4.68
C LEU A 254 -6.45 25.60 3.80
N PHE A 255 -7.35 24.83 3.19
CA PHE A 255 -6.95 23.76 2.26
C PHE A 255 -6.14 24.32 1.10
N ARG A 256 -6.65 25.37 0.43
CA ARG A 256 -5.92 26.07 -0.65
C ARG A 256 -4.57 26.59 -0.16
N TYR A 257 -4.54 27.24 1.01
CA TYR A 257 -3.32 27.83 1.58
C TYR A 257 -2.21 26.80 1.83
N TYR A 258 -2.57 25.62 2.36
CA TYR A 258 -1.62 24.57 2.71
C TYR A 258 -1.36 23.55 1.59
N THR A 259 -1.99 23.68 0.44
CA THR A 259 -1.82 22.76 -0.69
C THR A 259 -1.31 23.43 -1.95
N THR A 260 -1.29 24.76 -2.01
CA THR A 260 -0.72 25.51 -3.14
C THR A 260 0.80 25.53 -3.02
N ALA A 261 1.48 25.00 -4.03
CA ALA A 261 2.94 24.93 -4.14
C ALA A 261 3.46 25.70 -5.36
N GLN A 262 4.68 26.18 -5.30
CA GLN A 262 5.41 26.75 -6.42
C GLN A 262 6.32 25.69 -7.03
N LEU A 263 6.06 25.28 -8.26
CA LEU A 263 7.01 24.46 -9.00
C LEU A 263 8.28 25.28 -9.27
N ALA A 264 9.43 24.71 -8.98
CA ALA A 264 10.71 25.40 -9.14
C ALA A 264 11.84 24.43 -9.49
N ARG A 265 12.85 24.97 -10.17
CA ARG A 265 14.13 24.31 -10.44
C ARG A 265 15.16 24.73 -9.38
N LEU A 266 15.81 23.75 -8.78
CA LEU A 266 16.85 23.92 -7.77
C LEU A 266 18.21 23.51 -8.33
N SER A 267 19.23 24.32 -8.07
CA SER A 267 20.63 24.05 -8.42
C SER A 267 21.52 24.43 -7.24
N SER A 268 22.57 23.65 -6.99
CA SER A 268 23.50 23.91 -5.87
C SER A 268 24.08 25.33 -5.94
N GLY A 269 24.02 26.06 -4.82
CA GLY A 269 24.54 27.41 -4.69
C GLY A 269 23.77 28.51 -5.46
N GLN A 270 22.60 28.21 -5.98
CA GLN A 270 21.76 29.18 -6.71
C GLN A 270 20.41 29.38 -6.03
N ALA A 271 19.82 30.55 -6.19
CA ALA A 271 18.43 30.78 -5.78
C ALA A 271 17.47 29.91 -6.59
N PRO A 272 16.38 29.40 -5.98
CA PRO A 272 15.35 28.66 -6.71
C PRO A 272 14.80 29.46 -7.90
N LYS A 273 14.70 28.81 -9.06
CA LYS A 273 14.09 29.41 -10.26
C LYS A 273 12.64 28.92 -10.36
N PRO A 274 11.63 29.77 -10.11
CA PRO A 274 10.23 29.38 -10.21
C PRO A 274 9.84 29.08 -11.66
N ILE A 275 8.88 28.18 -11.85
CA ILE A 275 8.29 27.79 -13.12
C ILE A 275 6.78 28.00 -12.99
N GLY A 276 6.23 28.93 -13.82
CA GLY A 276 4.82 29.28 -13.81
C GLY A 276 4.29 29.84 -12.49
N ASP A 277 2.97 29.92 -12.39
CA ASP A 277 2.26 30.37 -11.20
C ASP A 277 2.11 29.22 -10.16
N PRO A 278 1.98 29.54 -8.86
CA PRO A 278 1.67 28.55 -7.85
C PRO A 278 0.34 27.85 -8.11
N ALA A 279 0.32 26.51 -7.92
CA ALA A 279 -0.86 25.69 -8.11
C ALA A 279 -0.92 24.53 -7.09
N MET A 280 -2.04 23.82 -7.03
CA MET A 280 -2.23 22.67 -6.15
C MET A 280 -1.79 21.37 -6.86
N TYR A 281 -0.51 21.10 -6.90
CA TYR A 281 0.08 19.96 -7.60
C TYR A 281 -0.16 18.66 -6.87
N LEU A 282 -0.68 17.64 -7.60
CA LEU A 282 -0.77 16.23 -7.18
C LEU A 282 0.44 15.42 -7.65
N SER A 283 1.03 15.79 -8.79
CA SER A 283 2.23 15.17 -9.34
C SER A 283 2.94 16.05 -10.35
N ILE A 284 4.22 15.80 -10.51
CA ILE A 284 5.06 16.32 -11.60
C ILE A 284 5.78 15.16 -12.27
N ALA A 285 5.97 15.21 -13.58
CA ALA A 285 6.76 14.24 -14.34
C ALA A 285 7.45 14.94 -15.52
N LEU A 286 8.77 14.91 -15.55
CA LEU A 286 9.58 15.48 -16.61
C LEU A 286 9.50 14.61 -17.87
N SER A 287 9.43 15.24 -19.05
CA SER A 287 9.58 14.50 -20.32
C SER A 287 10.99 13.92 -20.44
N PRO A 288 11.17 12.77 -21.15
CA PRO A 288 12.49 12.14 -21.31
C PRO A 288 13.54 13.06 -21.94
N ASP A 289 13.12 13.94 -22.83
CA ASP A 289 13.97 14.95 -23.48
C ASP A 289 14.29 16.17 -22.59
N GLY A 290 13.67 16.22 -21.39
CA GLY A 290 13.81 17.36 -20.46
C GLY A 290 13.17 18.66 -20.93
N GLY A 291 12.31 18.63 -21.97
CA GLY A 291 11.73 19.85 -22.58
C GLY A 291 10.40 20.29 -21.99
N HIS A 292 9.65 19.40 -21.35
CA HIS A 292 8.30 19.63 -20.87
C HIS A 292 8.06 18.96 -19.51
N ILE A 293 7.01 19.42 -18.81
CA ILE A 293 6.62 18.88 -17.51
C ILE A 293 5.12 18.51 -17.58
N LEU A 294 4.80 17.24 -17.36
CA LEU A 294 3.43 16.78 -17.16
C LEU A 294 3.05 17.02 -15.69
N THR A 295 1.97 17.76 -15.44
CA THR A 295 1.52 18.07 -14.09
C THR A 295 0.06 17.70 -13.91
N GLU A 296 -0.27 17.05 -12.77
CA GLU A 296 -1.66 16.91 -12.34
C GLU A 296 -1.94 17.92 -11.22
N GLN A 297 -2.99 18.70 -11.38
CA GLN A 297 -3.31 19.82 -10.48
C GLN A 297 -4.77 19.72 -10.03
N LEU A 298 -5.03 19.91 -8.73
CA LEU A 298 -6.39 20.12 -8.23
C LEU A 298 -6.92 21.46 -8.67
N ILE A 299 -8.21 21.49 -9.02
CA ILE A 299 -8.94 22.70 -9.41
C ILE A 299 -10.17 22.90 -8.51
N GLU A 300 -10.59 24.17 -8.39
CA GLU A 300 -11.84 24.52 -7.71
C GLU A 300 -13.05 24.37 -8.65
N PRO A 301 -14.28 24.21 -8.11
CA PRO A 301 -14.65 24.31 -6.70
C PRO A 301 -14.34 23.03 -5.90
N PHE A 302 -14.09 23.20 -4.58
CA PHE A 302 -13.97 22.09 -3.65
C PHE A 302 -15.34 21.57 -3.19
N SER A 303 -15.36 20.39 -2.58
CA SER A 303 -16.56 19.77 -2.03
C SER A 303 -16.51 19.68 -0.50
N TYR A 304 -17.70 19.74 0.10
CA TYR A 304 -17.92 19.53 1.54
C TYR A 304 -18.46 18.14 1.87
N ILE A 305 -18.62 17.26 0.86
CA ILE A 305 -19.21 15.92 1.04
C ILE A 305 -18.34 14.79 0.53
N VAL A 306 -17.24 15.08 -0.18
CA VAL A 306 -16.22 14.13 -0.61
C VAL A 306 -14.84 14.64 -0.24
N GLY A 307 -13.84 13.75 -0.21
CA GLY A 307 -12.44 14.11 0.02
C GLY A 307 -11.76 14.67 -1.23
N TYR A 308 -10.55 15.22 -1.04
CA TYR A 308 -9.78 15.87 -2.12
C TYR A 308 -9.48 14.93 -3.30
N THR A 309 -9.44 13.63 -3.09
CA THR A 309 -9.23 12.63 -4.17
C THR A 309 -10.38 12.58 -5.19
N SER A 310 -11.54 13.18 -4.86
CA SER A 310 -12.69 13.33 -5.75
C SER A 310 -12.90 14.78 -6.23
N PHE A 311 -11.99 15.70 -5.88
CA PHE A 311 -12.05 17.06 -6.39
C PHE A 311 -11.69 17.11 -7.88
N GLY A 312 -12.08 18.20 -8.53
CA GLY A 312 -11.72 18.45 -9.92
C GLY A 312 -10.19 18.53 -10.10
N ARG A 313 -9.70 18.05 -11.24
CA ARG A 313 -8.26 18.06 -11.53
C ARG A 313 -7.99 18.15 -13.03
N ASP A 314 -6.94 18.86 -13.38
CA ASP A 314 -6.43 18.99 -14.73
C ASP A 314 -5.07 18.31 -14.86
N LEU A 315 -4.88 17.62 -15.97
CA LEU A 315 -3.59 17.05 -16.37
C LEU A 315 -3.05 17.91 -17.53
N ASN A 316 -1.99 18.65 -17.26
CA ASN A 316 -1.44 19.65 -18.16
C ASN A 316 0.01 19.33 -18.53
N VAL A 317 0.38 19.64 -19.79
CA VAL A 317 1.77 19.75 -20.22
C VAL A 317 2.20 21.20 -20.10
N LEU A 318 3.25 21.46 -19.34
CA LEU A 318 3.85 22.79 -19.17
C LEU A 318 5.18 22.88 -19.91
N ASN A 319 5.52 24.10 -20.39
CA ASN A 319 6.88 24.47 -20.74
C ASN A 319 7.64 24.98 -19.50
N PHE A 320 8.94 25.29 -19.62
CA PHE A 320 9.75 25.82 -18.50
C PHE A 320 9.52 27.30 -18.19
N ASP A 321 8.72 28.01 -18.96
CA ASP A 321 8.19 29.34 -18.60
C ASP A 321 6.93 29.22 -17.74
N GLY A 322 6.36 27.99 -17.63
CA GLY A 322 5.16 27.66 -16.86
C GLY A 322 3.87 27.82 -17.65
N ASP A 323 3.96 28.08 -18.96
CA ASP A 323 2.77 28.17 -19.81
C ASP A 323 2.21 26.75 -20.04
N VAL A 324 0.87 26.65 -20.02
CA VAL A 324 0.17 25.41 -20.40
C VAL A 324 0.25 25.26 -21.92
N VAL A 325 1.05 24.30 -22.38
CA VAL A 325 1.16 23.94 -23.80
C VAL A 325 -0.07 23.16 -24.25
N SER A 326 -0.54 22.24 -23.41
CA SER A 326 -1.73 21.43 -23.69
C SER A 326 -2.38 20.93 -22.40
N THR A 327 -3.70 20.84 -22.39
CA THR A 327 -4.47 20.13 -21.36
C THR A 327 -4.91 18.77 -21.91
N ILE A 328 -4.35 17.71 -21.35
CA ILE A 328 -4.58 16.33 -21.80
C ILE A 328 -5.88 15.78 -21.27
N ARG A 329 -6.21 16.12 -20.00
CA ARG A 329 -7.38 15.56 -19.31
C ARG A 329 -7.90 16.58 -18.29
N GLN A 330 -9.24 16.71 -18.25
CA GLN A 330 -9.94 17.49 -17.22
C GLN A 330 -10.95 16.57 -16.53
N ILE A 331 -10.79 16.36 -15.24
CA ILE A 331 -11.72 15.58 -14.43
C ILE A 331 -12.54 16.56 -13.60
N PRO A 332 -13.87 16.62 -13.79
CA PRO A 332 -14.71 17.48 -12.98
C PRO A 332 -14.86 16.94 -11.54
N LEU A 333 -15.25 17.81 -10.61
CA LEU A 333 -15.64 17.43 -9.27
C LEU A 333 -16.75 16.35 -9.31
N TYR A 334 -16.55 15.24 -8.60
CA TYR A 334 -17.48 14.12 -8.53
C TYR A 334 -17.98 13.88 -7.11
N GLU A 335 -19.25 14.18 -6.86
CA GLU A 335 -19.89 14.09 -5.54
C GLU A 335 -20.85 12.91 -5.39
N SER A 336 -20.89 11.95 -6.34
CA SER A 336 -21.78 10.78 -6.28
C SER A 336 -21.03 9.55 -5.72
N SER A 337 -21.79 8.62 -5.13
CA SER A 337 -21.31 7.29 -4.76
C SER A 337 -21.47 6.26 -5.90
N GLU A 338 -22.09 6.64 -7.00
CA GLU A 338 -22.29 5.76 -8.15
C GLU A 338 -20.96 5.50 -8.87
N ARG A 339 -20.47 4.27 -8.82
CA ARG A 339 -19.19 3.90 -9.46
C ARG A 339 -19.28 3.87 -10.98
N ASP A 340 -20.44 3.47 -11.53
CA ASP A 340 -20.63 3.25 -12.96
C ASP A 340 -20.74 4.56 -13.77
N ASN A 341 -21.01 5.68 -13.12
CA ASN A 341 -21.17 7.00 -13.73
C ASN A 341 -20.01 7.96 -13.41
N ARG A 342 -18.83 7.44 -13.09
CA ARG A 342 -17.68 8.32 -12.88
C ARG A 342 -17.28 8.99 -14.18
N PRO A 343 -17.05 10.33 -14.17
CA PRO A 343 -16.62 11.06 -15.37
C PRO A 343 -15.34 10.50 -15.99
N GLU A 344 -14.50 9.87 -15.17
CA GLU A 344 -13.21 9.32 -15.55
C GLU A 344 -13.32 8.13 -16.52
N ALA A 345 -14.47 7.46 -16.58
CA ALA A 345 -14.64 6.23 -17.37
C ALA A 345 -14.35 6.40 -18.87
N ASN A 346 -14.63 7.60 -19.42
CA ASN A 346 -14.46 7.94 -20.83
C ASN A 346 -13.32 8.95 -21.08
N LEU A 347 -12.58 9.33 -20.04
CA LEU A 347 -11.44 10.26 -20.16
C LEU A 347 -10.14 9.48 -20.42
N PRO A 348 -9.09 10.17 -20.90
CA PRO A 348 -7.76 9.56 -21.02
C PRO A 348 -7.32 8.89 -19.72
N ARG A 349 -6.96 7.59 -19.79
CA ARG A 349 -6.43 6.79 -18.70
C ARG A 349 -4.97 6.52 -18.93
N GLU A 350 -4.18 6.31 -17.87
CA GLU A 350 -2.77 5.91 -17.94
C GLU A 350 -1.92 6.82 -18.83
N VAL A 351 -2.15 8.13 -18.69
CA VAL A 351 -1.39 9.12 -19.44
C VAL A 351 0.04 9.15 -18.92
N ALA A 352 0.99 8.88 -19.80
CA ALA A 352 2.41 8.87 -19.47
C ALA A 352 3.29 9.33 -20.62
N TRP A 353 4.49 9.82 -20.28
CA TRP A 353 5.54 10.04 -21.25
C TRP A 353 5.99 8.72 -21.88
N ARG A 354 6.15 8.73 -23.19
CA ARG A 354 6.76 7.60 -23.89
C ARG A 354 8.27 7.60 -23.67
N PRO A 355 8.89 6.45 -23.38
CA PRO A 355 10.34 6.37 -23.11
C PRO A 355 11.20 6.85 -24.27
N ASP A 356 10.72 6.71 -25.53
CA ASP A 356 11.40 7.17 -26.75
C ASP A 356 11.45 8.71 -26.89
N GLY A 357 10.85 9.48 -25.96
CA GLY A 357 10.82 10.92 -25.98
C GLY A 357 9.92 11.55 -27.04
N ARG A 358 9.16 10.74 -27.81
CA ARG A 358 8.31 11.27 -28.90
C ARG A 358 7.00 11.88 -28.42
N GLY A 359 6.69 11.87 -27.13
CA GLY A 359 5.51 12.51 -26.60
C GLY A 359 4.78 11.70 -25.54
N LEU A 360 3.45 11.82 -25.52
CA LEU A 360 2.57 11.17 -24.56
C LEU A 360 1.79 10.01 -25.21
N SER A 361 1.43 9.04 -24.39
CA SER A 361 0.47 7.99 -24.73
C SER A 361 -0.57 7.84 -23.64
N TRP A 362 -1.74 7.31 -23.99
CA TRP A 362 -2.82 7.03 -23.05
C TRP A 362 -3.84 6.03 -23.60
N LEU A 363 -4.66 5.48 -22.73
CA LEU A 363 -5.83 4.68 -23.08
C LEU A 363 -7.09 5.56 -23.17
N ALA A 364 -7.90 5.37 -24.21
CA ALA A 364 -9.17 6.10 -24.41
C ALA A 364 -10.28 5.14 -24.81
N ARG A 365 -11.47 5.35 -24.23
CA ARG A 365 -12.68 4.62 -24.64
C ARG A 365 -13.57 5.57 -25.43
N THR A 366 -13.92 5.15 -26.63
CA THR A 366 -14.72 5.98 -27.55
C THR A 366 -15.83 5.13 -28.16
N PRO A 367 -16.97 5.75 -28.54
CA PRO A 367 -17.98 5.08 -29.36
C PRO A 367 -17.33 4.54 -30.64
N LYS A 368 -17.66 3.33 -31.05
CA LYS A 368 -17.30 2.77 -32.34
C LYS A 368 -18.02 3.59 -33.43
N ALA A 369 -17.34 3.89 -34.51
CA ALA A 369 -18.00 4.55 -35.63
C ALA A 369 -19.15 3.66 -36.15
N ALA A 370 -20.36 4.20 -36.22
CA ALA A 370 -21.51 3.47 -36.73
C ALA A 370 -21.22 3.01 -38.17
N GLU A 371 -21.38 1.74 -38.45
CA GLU A 371 -21.41 1.25 -39.83
C GLU A 371 -22.65 1.80 -40.52
N GLU A 372 -22.55 2.19 -41.82
CA GLU A 372 -23.70 2.69 -42.57
C GLU A 372 -24.84 1.64 -42.58
N GLY A 373 -25.89 1.89 -41.81
CA GLY A 373 -27.09 1.07 -41.76
C GLY A 373 -27.47 0.47 -40.39
N ASP A 374 -26.71 0.71 -39.34
CA ASP A 374 -27.05 0.22 -38.00
C ASP A 374 -27.86 1.29 -37.21
N ASP A 375 -29.17 1.05 -37.13
CA ASP A 375 -30.17 1.94 -36.49
C ASP A 375 -30.52 1.44 -35.05
N THR A 376 -29.68 0.58 -34.44
CA THR A 376 -29.98 -0.08 -33.15
C THR A 376 -29.86 0.80 -31.92
N GLY A 377 -29.28 1.99 -32.04
CA GLY A 377 -29.17 2.96 -30.92
C GLY A 377 -28.15 2.59 -29.82
N ASP A 378 -27.62 1.37 -29.84
CA ASP A 378 -26.53 0.93 -28.97
C ASP A 378 -25.21 1.23 -29.67
N THR A 379 -24.52 2.28 -29.23
CA THR A 379 -23.15 2.59 -29.68
C THR A 379 -22.19 1.60 -29.01
N GLU A 380 -21.73 0.61 -29.79
CA GLU A 380 -20.61 -0.23 -29.35
C GLU A 380 -19.41 0.66 -28.93
N GLN A 381 -18.77 0.29 -27.83
CA GLN A 381 -17.62 1.02 -27.31
C GLN A 381 -16.33 0.34 -27.80
N GLN A 382 -15.35 1.15 -28.20
CA GLN A 382 -14.03 0.68 -28.59
C GLN A 382 -12.98 1.32 -27.68
N ASP A 383 -12.05 0.51 -27.17
CA ASP A 383 -10.88 0.99 -26.44
C ASP A 383 -9.72 1.21 -27.40
N ARG A 384 -8.93 2.26 -27.19
CA ARG A 384 -7.85 2.69 -28.06
C ARG A 384 -6.61 3.04 -27.26
N VAL A 385 -5.45 2.72 -27.81
CA VAL A 385 -4.17 3.30 -27.40
C VAL A 385 -3.94 4.54 -28.27
N MET A 386 -3.76 5.67 -27.63
CA MET A 386 -3.56 6.97 -28.26
C MET A 386 -2.12 7.45 -28.06
N GLY A 387 -1.59 8.18 -29.04
CA GLY A 387 -0.30 8.84 -28.93
C GLY A 387 -0.36 10.26 -29.49
N VAL A 388 0.37 11.20 -28.86
CA VAL A 388 0.51 12.58 -29.34
C VAL A 388 1.96 13.04 -29.19
N GLU A 389 2.51 13.63 -30.23
CA GLU A 389 3.83 14.23 -30.24
C GLU A 389 3.75 15.75 -29.98
N ALA A 390 4.88 16.37 -29.66
CA ALA A 390 4.94 17.82 -29.55
C ALA A 390 4.43 18.51 -30.84
N PRO A 391 3.65 19.58 -30.78
CA PRO A 391 3.29 20.42 -29.62
C PRO A 391 2.09 19.93 -28.81
N PHE A 392 1.77 18.64 -28.74
CA PHE A 392 0.74 17.99 -27.93
C PHE A 392 -0.69 18.45 -28.23
N VAL A 393 -1.01 18.69 -29.49
CA VAL A 393 -2.36 19.06 -29.94
C VAL A 393 -3.25 17.82 -29.89
N ILE A 394 -4.15 17.74 -28.90
CA ILE A 394 -4.99 16.54 -28.65
C ILE A 394 -5.83 16.15 -29.87
N ALA A 395 -6.30 17.12 -30.65
CA ALA A 395 -7.06 16.87 -31.89
C ALA A 395 -6.23 16.18 -33.00
N GLU A 396 -4.90 16.18 -32.87
CA GLU A 396 -3.96 15.54 -33.80
C GLU A 396 -3.42 14.21 -33.23
N ALA A 397 -3.92 13.77 -32.07
CA ALA A 397 -3.53 12.52 -31.47
C ALA A 397 -3.88 11.34 -32.40
N LYS A 398 -2.91 10.44 -32.58
CA LYS A 398 -3.04 9.26 -33.43
C LYS A 398 -3.55 8.08 -32.64
N VAL A 399 -4.35 7.23 -33.29
CA VAL A 399 -4.69 5.90 -32.77
C VAL A 399 -3.54 4.96 -33.10
N LEU A 400 -2.86 4.45 -32.08
CA LEU A 400 -1.78 3.50 -32.23
C LEU A 400 -2.35 2.09 -32.49
N THR A 401 -3.37 1.69 -31.73
CA THR A 401 -4.15 0.46 -31.94
C THR A 401 -5.53 0.57 -31.27
N SER A 402 -6.41 -0.38 -31.53
CA SER A 402 -7.76 -0.43 -30.94
C SER A 402 -8.25 -1.85 -30.73
N THR A 403 -9.22 -2.03 -29.80
CA THR A 403 -9.87 -3.30 -29.49
C THR A 403 -11.34 -3.09 -29.12
N GLU A 404 -12.18 -4.12 -29.28
CA GLU A 404 -13.56 -4.16 -28.73
C GLU A 404 -13.54 -4.49 -27.23
N GLY A 405 -12.54 -5.22 -26.76
CA GLY A 405 -12.29 -5.46 -25.34
C GLY A 405 -11.87 -4.19 -24.59
N ARG A 406 -11.32 -4.35 -23.39
CA ARG A 406 -10.83 -3.25 -22.57
C ARG A 406 -9.35 -3.38 -22.31
N PHE A 407 -8.59 -2.37 -22.72
CA PHE A 407 -7.17 -2.26 -22.38
C PHE A 407 -6.92 -1.96 -20.91
N SER A 408 -5.90 -2.59 -20.35
CA SER A 408 -5.24 -2.24 -19.10
C SER A 408 -3.71 -2.32 -19.26
N ASP A 409 -3.00 -1.67 -18.34
CA ASP A 409 -1.54 -1.76 -18.19
C ASP A 409 -0.72 -1.40 -19.46
N LEU A 410 -0.86 -0.15 -19.91
CA LEU A 410 -0.09 0.34 -21.04
C LEU A 410 1.38 0.59 -20.64
N LEU A 411 2.30 -0.26 -21.10
CA LEU A 411 3.72 -0.19 -20.82
C LEU A 411 4.53 -0.21 -22.13
N PHE A 412 5.66 0.49 -22.15
CA PHE A 412 6.57 0.49 -23.30
C PHE A 412 7.89 -0.20 -22.94
N ASP A 413 8.60 -0.72 -23.93
CA ASP A 413 10.03 -1.02 -23.78
C ASP A 413 10.85 0.29 -23.72
N ALA A 414 12.11 0.20 -23.30
CA ALA A 414 12.94 1.39 -23.07
C ALA A 414 13.25 2.21 -24.33
N VAL A 415 13.14 1.62 -25.51
CA VAL A 415 13.45 2.27 -26.81
C VAL A 415 12.18 2.68 -27.57
N GLY A 416 11.01 2.21 -27.12
CA GLY A 416 9.71 2.53 -27.72
C GLY A 416 9.41 1.77 -29.00
N ASP A 417 10.11 0.67 -29.27
CA ASP A 417 9.87 -0.20 -30.42
C ASP A 417 8.62 -1.07 -30.22
N HIS A 418 8.31 -1.38 -28.94
CA HIS A 418 7.13 -2.13 -28.57
C HIS A 418 6.38 -1.43 -27.43
N PHE A 419 5.06 -1.59 -27.41
CA PHE A 419 4.30 -1.44 -26.21
C PHE A 419 3.52 -2.72 -25.87
N PHE A 420 3.21 -2.86 -24.59
CA PHE A 420 2.52 -4.02 -24.03
C PHE A 420 1.23 -3.54 -23.42
N ALA A 421 0.16 -4.29 -23.66
CA ALA A 421 -1.12 -4.01 -23.03
C ALA A 421 -1.91 -5.32 -22.84
N GLU A 422 -2.68 -5.38 -21.78
CA GLU A 422 -3.59 -6.49 -21.50
C GLU A 422 -4.99 -6.11 -21.98
N ILE A 423 -5.67 -7.05 -22.62
CA ILE A 423 -7.07 -6.90 -23.03
C ILE A 423 -7.91 -7.86 -22.19
N THR A 424 -8.99 -7.34 -21.60
CA THR A 424 -10.04 -8.16 -20.98
C THR A 424 -11.24 -8.22 -21.91
N GLU A 425 -11.64 -9.43 -22.29
CA GLU A 425 -12.79 -9.73 -23.14
C GLU A 425 -13.46 -11.02 -22.65
N ASP A 426 -14.76 -10.99 -22.47
CA ASP A 426 -15.58 -12.14 -22.01
C ASP A 426 -15.07 -12.83 -20.73
N GLY A 427 -14.35 -12.07 -19.85
CA GLY A 427 -13.78 -12.58 -18.61
C GLY A 427 -12.38 -13.17 -18.75
N GLU A 428 -11.91 -13.42 -19.96
CA GLU A 428 -10.54 -13.84 -20.25
C GLU A 428 -9.61 -12.63 -20.39
N ARG A 429 -8.35 -12.78 -20.03
CA ARG A 429 -7.31 -11.77 -20.18
C ARG A 429 -6.24 -12.23 -21.15
N THR A 430 -5.85 -11.34 -22.04
CA THR A 430 -4.81 -11.60 -23.01
C THR A 430 -3.79 -10.48 -23.00
N LEU A 431 -2.54 -10.82 -22.74
CA LEU A 431 -1.39 -9.91 -22.82
C LEU A 431 -0.86 -9.91 -24.26
N PHE A 432 -0.73 -8.73 -24.83
CA PHE A 432 -0.17 -8.48 -26.15
C PHE A 432 1.13 -7.69 -26.10
N ALA A 433 2.03 -7.97 -27.03
CA ALA A 433 3.08 -7.06 -27.45
C ALA A 433 2.70 -6.44 -28.80
N TYR A 434 2.81 -5.13 -28.92
CA TYR A 434 2.49 -4.36 -30.13
C TYR A 434 3.76 -3.80 -30.76
N ASP A 435 4.01 -4.12 -32.04
CA ASP A 435 5.12 -3.60 -32.82
C ASP A 435 4.79 -2.18 -33.33
N MET A 436 5.57 -1.19 -32.89
CA MET A 436 5.44 0.22 -33.26
C MET A 436 6.03 0.58 -34.61
N SER A 437 6.73 -0.36 -35.28
CA SER A 437 7.30 -0.15 -36.62
C SER A 437 6.24 -0.16 -37.73
N VAL A 438 5.03 -0.64 -37.44
CA VAL A 438 3.88 -0.70 -38.36
C VAL A 438 2.73 0.18 -37.85
N GLU A 439 1.92 0.72 -38.74
CA GLU A 439 0.82 1.63 -38.40
C GLU A 439 -0.49 1.13 -39.08
N PRO A 440 -1.56 0.79 -38.32
CA PRO A 440 -1.61 0.73 -36.85
C PRO A 440 -0.69 -0.38 -36.29
N ALA A 441 -0.27 -0.23 -35.03
CA ALA A 441 0.61 -1.18 -34.37
C ALA A 441 0.01 -2.59 -34.36
N ALA A 442 0.79 -3.57 -34.77
CA ALA A 442 0.36 -4.97 -34.88
C ALA A 442 0.58 -5.69 -33.53
N GLY A 443 -0.50 -6.25 -32.98
CA GLY A 443 -0.47 -7.00 -31.72
C GLY A 443 -0.13 -8.47 -31.92
N GLN A 444 0.85 -8.97 -31.17
CA GLN A 444 1.18 -10.39 -31.03
C GLN A 444 0.72 -10.86 -29.65
N VAL A 445 -0.07 -11.93 -29.60
CA VAL A 445 -0.46 -12.57 -28.33
C VAL A 445 0.78 -13.16 -27.67
N LEU A 446 1.02 -12.79 -26.41
CA LEU A 446 2.06 -13.39 -25.58
C LEU A 446 1.47 -14.49 -24.69
N VAL A 447 0.36 -14.21 -24.01
CA VAL A 447 -0.32 -15.18 -23.15
C VAL A 447 -1.80 -14.81 -23.01
N SER A 448 -2.68 -15.83 -23.01
CA SER A 448 -4.10 -15.70 -22.63
C SER A 448 -4.39 -16.57 -21.41
N TYR A 449 -5.22 -16.07 -20.49
CA TYR A 449 -5.49 -16.77 -19.25
C TYR A 449 -6.84 -16.34 -18.63
N ASP A 450 -7.41 -17.25 -17.85
CA ASP A 450 -8.54 -16.97 -16.96
C ASP A 450 -8.03 -16.36 -15.64
N PRO A 451 -8.33 -15.09 -15.31
CA PRO A 451 -7.87 -14.46 -14.08
C PRO A 451 -8.45 -15.10 -12.81
N ASP A 452 -9.51 -15.89 -12.92
CA ASP A 452 -10.10 -16.65 -11.84
C ASP A 452 -9.40 -18.00 -11.60
N ASN A 453 -8.64 -18.51 -12.57
CA ASN A 453 -7.78 -19.68 -12.39
C ASN A 453 -6.45 -19.29 -11.74
N VAL A 454 -6.48 -19.06 -10.41
CA VAL A 454 -5.31 -18.56 -9.64
C VAL A 454 -4.09 -19.47 -9.66
N LEU A 455 -4.26 -20.75 -10.02
CA LEU A 455 -3.17 -21.73 -10.07
C LEU A 455 -2.37 -21.67 -11.38
N GLU A 456 -2.92 -21.04 -12.41
CA GLU A 456 -2.31 -20.93 -13.75
C GLU A 456 -2.03 -19.48 -14.18
N LEU A 457 -1.99 -18.55 -13.23
CA LEU A 457 -1.68 -17.16 -13.53
C LEU A 457 -0.27 -17.04 -14.11
N PRO A 458 -0.10 -16.36 -15.26
CA PRO A 458 1.19 -16.25 -15.93
C PRO A 458 2.17 -15.29 -15.24
N GLY A 459 1.68 -14.52 -14.24
CA GLY A 459 2.41 -13.44 -13.62
C GLY A 459 2.27 -12.11 -14.37
N GLU A 460 3.09 -11.14 -13.99
CA GLU A 460 3.08 -9.77 -14.50
C GLU A 460 4.38 -9.48 -15.25
N LEU A 461 4.33 -8.58 -16.23
CA LEU A 461 5.53 -8.13 -16.94
C LEU A 461 6.56 -7.59 -15.95
N LEU A 462 7.78 -8.07 -16.07
CA LEU A 462 8.89 -7.56 -15.29
C LEU A 462 9.31 -6.19 -15.86
N THR A 463 9.34 -5.21 -14.98
CA THR A 463 9.61 -3.81 -15.33
C THR A 463 10.84 -3.28 -14.59
N ARG A 464 11.42 -2.21 -15.12
CA ARG A 464 12.44 -1.40 -14.46
C ARG A 464 12.16 0.08 -14.66
N GLN A 465 12.71 0.93 -13.78
CA GLN A 465 12.72 2.37 -14.02
C GLN A 465 14.01 2.75 -14.76
N ASP A 466 13.87 3.64 -15.76
CA ASP A 466 15.02 4.27 -16.40
C ASP A 466 15.61 5.39 -15.54
N GLY A 467 16.69 6.03 -16.00
CA GLY A 467 17.33 7.14 -15.31
C GLY A 467 16.45 8.39 -15.14
N ASN A 468 15.32 8.46 -15.83
CA ASN A 468 14.33 9.54 -15.72
C ASN A 468 13.14 9.15 -14.82
N GLY A 469 13.16 7.94 -14.24
CA GLY A 469 12.07 7.41 -13.40
C GLY A 469 10.87 6.90 -14.20
N ILE A 470 11.01 6.70 -15.53
CA ILE A 470 9.96 6.12 -16.37
C ILE A 470 10.01 4.59 -16.24
N THR A 471 8.86 3.99 -15.97
CA THR A 471 8.72 2.54 -15.89
C THR A 471 8.67 1.94 -17.31
N THR A 472 9.56 1.01 -17.61
CA THR A 472 9.65 0.32 -18.90
C THR A 472 9.63 -1.18 -18.71
N VAL A 473 9.12 -1.91 -19.72
CA VAL A 473 9.19 -3.37 -19.75
C VAL A 473 10.63 -3.80 -19.97
N MET A 474 11.05 -4.76 -19.18
CA MET A 474 12.38 -5.32 -19.30
C MET A 474 12.45 -6.29 -20.48
N MET A 475 13.36 -6.02 -21.41
CA MET A 475 13.61 -6.82 -22.60
C MET A 475 14.93 -7.59 -22.48
N SER A 476 15.00 -8.75 -23.15
CA SER A 476 16.28 -9.43 -23.35
C SER A 476 17.25 -8.57 -24.14
N SER A 477 18.55 -8.82 -24.01
CA SER A 477 19.63 -8.02 -24.64
C SER A 477 19.51 -7.92 -26.19
N ASN A 478 18.85 -8.89 -26.82
CA ASN A 478 18.57 -8.89 -28.27
C ASN A 478 17.20 -8.27 -28.64
N GLY A 479 16.41 -7.81 -27.64
CA GLY A 479 15.09 -7.20 -27.83
C GLY A 479 13.97 -8.16 -28.28
N GLN A 480 14.18 -9.48 -28.25
CA GLN A 480 13.25 -10.47 -28.82
C GLN A 480 12.33 -11.10 -27.76
N SER A 481 12.61 -10.92 -26.49
CA SER A 481 11.84 -11.52 -25.40
C SER A 481 11.58 -10.51 -24.29
N ALA A 482 10.43 -10.65 -23.65
CA ALA A 482 10.10 -10.01 -22.37
C ALA A 482 10.10 -11.06 -21.25
N TYR A 483 9.81 -10.64 -20.03
CA TYR A 483 9.80 -11.51 -18.85
C TYR A 483 8.52 -11.35 -18.05
N LEU A 484 8.02 -12.48 -17.55
CA LEU A 484 6.87 -12.54 -16.64
C LEU A 484 7.33 -13.03 -15.27
N ARG A 485 6.96 -12.32 -14.22
CA ARG A 485 7.21 -12.72 -12.83
C ARG A 485 5.89 -13.08 -12.17
N GLY A 486 5.76 -14.30 -11.66
CA GLY A 486 4.55 -14.79 -11.04
C GLY A 486 4.75 -15.30 -9.62
N SER A 487 3.65 -15.32 -8.85
CA SER A 487 3.64 -15.83 -7.48
C SER A 487 3.69 -17.35 -7.39
N GLY A 488 3.32 -18.09 -8.44
CA GLY A 488 3.31 -19.53 -8.44
C GLY A 488 2.42 -20.12 -7.36
N TYR A 489 1.17 -19.64 -7.27
CA TYR A 489 0.22 -20.10 -6.26
C TYR A 489 -0.06 -21.60 -6.36
N GLY A 490 -0.24 -22.28 -5.22
CA GLY A 490 -0.58 -23.67 -5.12
C GLY A 490 -1.66 -23.93 -4.08
N GLU A 491 -2.44 -24.99 -4.27
CA GLU A 491 -3.52 -25.38 -3.33
C GLU A 491 -3.01 -25.70 -1.91
N GLN A 492 -1.71 -26.00 -1.76
CA GLN A 492 -1.07 -26.28 -0.48
C GLN A 492 -0.59 -25.02 0.26
N PHE A 493 -0.88 -23.81 -0.29
CA PHE A 493 -0.47 -22.53 0.28
C PHE A 493 1.04 -22.34 0.46
N THR A 494 1.82 -23.02 -0.36
CA THR A 494 3.29 -22.88 -0.47
C THR A 494 3.62 -22.39 -1.89
N PRO A 495 3.42 -21.08 -2.17
CA PRO A 495 3.68 -20.56 -3.51
C PRO A 495 5.16 -20.73 -3.88
N GLN A 496 5.41 -21.02 -5.14
CA GLN A 496 6.73 -21.12 -5.74
C GLN A 496 6.88 -20.01 -6.78
N PRO A 497 7.33 -18.80 -6.37
CA PRO A 497 7.49 -17.69 -7.29
C PRO A 497 8.41 -18.06 -8.45
N PHE A 498 8.12 -17.48 -9.62
CA PHE A 498 8.85 -17.82 -10.82
C PHE A 498 9.14 -16.61 -11.71
N VAL A 499 10.06 -16.82 -12.65
CA VAL A 499 10.29 -15.93 -13.79
C VAL A 499 10.29 -16.75 -15.06
N ASP A 500 9.43 -16.37 -16.00
CA ASP A 500 9.37 -16.90 -17.33
C ASP A 500 9.87 -15.89 -18.36
N ARG A 501 10.66 -16.35 -19.33
CA ARG A 501 10.97 -15.60 -20.53
C ARG A 501 9.92 -15.91 -21.58
N VAL A 502 9.33 -14.88 -22.20
CA VAL A 502 8.34 -14.99 -23.27
C VAL A 502 8.88 -14.39 -24.56
N GLU A 503 8.91 -15.19 -25.63
CA GLU A 503 9.33 -14.74 -26.95
C GLU A 503 8.25 -13.88 -27.60
N ILE A 504 8.59 -12.65 -28.02
CA ILE A 504 7.62 -11.71 -28.61
C ILE A 504 7.02 -12.26 -29.89
N ALA A 505 7.81 -12.91 -30.72
CA ALA A 505 7.37 -13.36 -32.03
C ALA A 505 6.24 -14.39 -32.03
N ASN A 506 6.07 -15.17 -30.96
CA ASN A 506 5.12 -16.31 -30.93
C ASN A 506 4.54 -16.65 -29.55
N GLY A 507 4.86 -15.90 -28.50
CA GLY A 507 4.39 -16.15 -27.12
C GLY A 507 4.96 -17.42 -26.46
N THR A 508 6.00 -18.03 -27.04
CA THR A 508 6.62 -19.21 -26.41
C THR A 508 7.29 -18.83 -25.10
N THR A 509 6.91 -19.52 -24.02
CA THR A 509 7.46 -19.29 -22.67
C THR A 509 8.53 -20.31 -22.30
N THR A 510 9.53 -19.86 -21.54
CA THR A 510 10.58 -20.70 -20.98
C THR A 510 10.81 -20.31 -19.52
N ARG A 511 10.66 -21.25 -18.58
CA ARG A 511 10.95 -21.05 -17.17
C ARG A 511 12.46 -20.79 -16.97
N LEU A 512 12.81 -19.62 -16.43
CA LEU A 512 14.20 -19.25 -16.07
C LEU A 512 14.50 -19.48 -14.60
N PHE A 513 13.52 -19.21 -13.75
CA PHE A 513 13.62 -19.33 -12.30
C PHE A 513 12.34 -19.89 -11.71
N GLU A 514 12.48 -20.72 -10.69
CA GLU A 514 11.37 -21.19 -9.86
C GLU A 514 11.85 -21.35 -8.41
N GLY A 515 11.11 -20.78 -7.47
CA GLY A 515 11.38 -20.88 -6.05
C GLY A 515 11.21 -22.32 -5.53
N ALA A 516 11.90 -22.66 -4.46
CA ALA A 516 11.77 -23.98 -3.82
C ALA A 516 10.45 -24.07 -3.03
N ALA A 517 9.94 -25.32 -2.84
CA ALA A 517 8.68 -25.56 -2.14
C ALA A 517 8.78 -25.28 -0.63
N GLU A 518 9.98 -25.37 -0.06
CA GLU A 518 10.24 -25.21 1.38
C GLU A 518 10.55 -23.78 1.79
N THR A 519 10.80 -22.87 0.80
CA THR A 519 11.11 -21.47 1.01
C THR A 519 10.13 -20.60 0.22
N PHE A 520 10.08 -19.31 0.53
CA PHE A 520 9.46 -18.33 -0.34
C PHE A 520 10.57 -17.49 -0.96
N ASP A 521 10.85 -17.80 -2.23
CA ASP A 521 11.94 -17.20 -3.01
C ASP A 521 11.36 -16.19 -4.01
N TRP A 522 11.29 -14.92 -3.63
CA TRP A 522 10.71 -13.88 -4.47
C TRP A 522 11.77 -13.19 -5.33
N PRO A 523 11.68 -13.23 -6.67
CA PRO A 523 12.58 -12.48 -7.54
C PRO A 523 12.39 -10.97 -7.37
N LEU A 524 13.38 -10.28 -6.80
CA LEU A 524 13.32 -8.85 -6.50
C LEU A 524 13.79 -8.00 -7.68
N THR A 525 15.09 -8.07 -7.97
CA THR A 525 15.76 -7.10 -8.84
C THR A 525 16.61 -7.82 -9.89
N PRO A 526 16.31 -7.64 -11.18
CA PRO A 526 17.18 -8.04 -12.27
C PRO A 526 18.52 -7.31 -12.22
N LEU A 527 19.62 -8.02 -12.51
CA LEU A 527 20.97 -7.43 -12.56
C LEU A 527 21.51 -7.33 -13.99
N ASN A 528 20.88 -7.97 -14.94
CA ASN A 528 21.21 -7.86 -16.37
C ASN A 528 19.98 -8.16 -17.24
N ASP A 529 20.03 -7.75 -18.50
CA ASP A 529 18.90 -7.84 -19.42
C ASP A 529 18.49 -9.30 -19.76
N ASP A 530 19.40 -10.25 -19.70
CA ASP A 530 19.12 -11.67 -19.98
C ASP A 530 18.77 -12.48 -18.73
N LEU A 531 18.60 -11.83 -17.58
CA LEU A 531 18.25 -12.45 -16.28
C LEU A 531 19.14 -13.65 -15.90
N THR A 532 20.41 -13.61 -16.30
CA THR A 532 21.38 -14.63 -15.85
C THR A 532 21.84 -14.39 -14.42
N ARG A 533 21.61 -13.19 -13.88
CA ARG A 533 21.84 -12.78 -12.50
C ARG A 533 20.68 -11.92 -12.00
N MET A 534 20.22 -12.14 -10.78
CA MET A 534 19.21 -11.32 -10.12
C MET A 534 19.34 -11.37 -8.59
N ILE A 535 18.72 -10.42 -7.92
CA ILE A 535 18.50 -10.49 -6.48
C ILE A 535 17.19 -11.23 -6.23
N VAL A 536 17.23 -12.18 -5.32
CA VAL A 536 16.06 -12.95 -4.85
C VAL A 536 15.92 -12.76 -3.35
N SER A 537 14.75 -12.36 -2.88
CA SER A 537 14.41 -12.40 -1.46
C SER A 537 14.04 -13.81 -1.08
N ARG A 538 14.71 -14.37 -0.09
CA ARG A 538 14.44 -15.72 0.43
C ARG A 538 14.05 -15.64 1.89
N GLU A 539 12.93 -16.25 2.23
CA GLU A 539 12.44 -16.36 3.60
C GLU A 539 11.82 -17.73 3.89
N MET A 540 11.63 -18.00 5.17
CA MET A 540 10.83 -19.12 5.67
C MET A 540 10.00 -18.64 6.86
N SER A 541 9.00 -19.37 7.25
CA SER A 541 8.22 -19.04 8.46
C SER A 541 9.08 -18.94 9.74
N SER A 542 10.27 -19.54 9.74
CA SER A 542 11.26 -19.52 10.82
C SER A 542 12.56 -18.77 10.51
N MET A 543 12.63 -18.07 9.38
CA MET A 543 13.83 -17.36 8.91
C MET A 543 13.44 -16.03 8.34
N ALA A 544 13.99 -14.94 8.88
CA ALA A 544 13.79 -13.60 8.35
C ALA A 544 14.25 -13.50 6.88
N PRO A 545 13.59 -12.66 6.06
CA PRO A 545 13.96 -12.51 4.66
C PRO A 545 15.37 -11.96 4.52
N ASP A 546 16.11 -12.54 3.58
CA ASP A 546 17.41 -12.10 3.14
C ASP A 546 17.45 -11.91 1.62
N SER A 547 18.22 -10.95 1.15
CA SER A 547 18.49 -10.75 -0.27
C SER A 547 19.68 -11.59 -0.71
N TYR A 548 19.43 -12.49 -1.66
CA TYR A 548 20.44 -13.38 -2.23
C TYR A 548 20.79 -12.96 -3.65
N LEU A 549 22.07 -13.00 -3.97
CA LEU A 549 22.49 -13.03 -5.37
C LEU A 549 22.26 -14.45 -5.92
N TRP A 550 21.41 -14.53 -6.93
CA TRP A 550 21.16 -15.74 -7.69
C TRP A 550 21.71 -15.62 -9.12
N SER A 551 22.19 -16.74 -9.66
CA SER A 551 22.58 -16.81 -11.07
C SER A 551 22.30 -18.16 -11.69
N THR A 552 22.20 -18.20 -13.03
CA THR A 552 21.89 -19.40 -13.82
C THR A 552 22.97 -20.48 -13.75
N ASP A 553 24.19 -20.16 -13.34
CA ASP A 553 25.29 -21.11 -13.09
C ASP A 553 25.27 -21.71 -11.67
N GLY A 554 24.20 -21.48 -10.93
CA GLY A 554 23.92 -22.12 -9.65
C GLY A 554 24.45 -21.38 -8.42
N VAL A 555 24.83 -20.11 -8.55
CA VAL A 555 25.24 -19.30 -7.40
C VAL A 555 24.01 -18.92 -6.57
N TRP A 556 24.15 -19.09 -5.23
CA TRP A 556 23.28 -18.53 -4.20
C TRP A 556 24.16 -17.95 -3.10
N GLU A 557 24.23 -16.61 -3.03
CA GLU A 557 25.05 -15.88 -2.06
C GLU A 557 24.16 -14.97 -1.23
N ASN A 558 24.10 -15.15 0.10
CA ASN A 558 23.38 -14.25 1.00
C ASN A 558 24.13 -12.92 1.12
N LEU A 559 23.52 -11.81 0.73
CA LEU A 559 24.10 -10.48 0.71
C LEU A 559 23.78 -9.64 1.95
N THR A 560 22.61 -9.84 2.57
CA THR A 560 22.11 -8.95 3.63
C THR A 560 22.38 -9.48 5.04
N GLN A 561 22.31 -10.78 5.24
CA GLN A 561 22.54 -11.45 6.54
C GLN A 561 21.70 -10.81 7.66
N ASN A 562 20.43 -10.61 7.40
CA ASN A 562 19.49 -10.00 8.33
C ASN A 562 19.35 -10.83 9.61
N VAL A 563 19.16 -10.13 10.72
CA VAL A 563 18.91 -10.76 12.02
C VAL A 563 17.41 -10.68 12.31
N ASP A 564 16.82 -11.79 12.71
CA ASP A 564 15.42 -11.82 13.13
C ASP A 564 15.20 -10.87 14.33
N PRO A 565 14.35 -9.86 14.20
CA PRO A 565 14.09 -8.92 15.29
C PRO A 565 13.24 -9.52 16.43
N TYR A 566 12.57 -10.66 16.20
CA TYR A 566 11.64 -11.29 17.15
C TYR A 566 11.83 -12.80 17.27
N PRO A 567 13.04 -13.29 17.56
CA PRO A 567 13.33 -14.73 17.55
C PRO A 567 12.46 -15.51 18.54
N GLU A 568 12.06 -14.90 19.67
CA GLU A 568 11.15 -15.51 20.64
C GLU A 568 9.74 -15.71 20.10
N ILE A 569 9.25 -14.84 19.20
CA ILE A 569 7.95 -15.01 18.52
C ILE A 569 8.07 -15.96 17.34
N THR A 570 9.18 -15.90 16.62
CA THR A 570 9.44 -16.73 15.44
C THR A 570 9.51 -18.20 15.78
N VAL A 571 10.03 -18.57 16.95
CA VAL A 571 10.09 -19.96 17.41
C VAL A 571 8.74 -20.55 17.85
N ALA A 572 7.70 -19.71 17.99
CA ALA A 572 6.36 -20.18 18.34
C ALA A 572 5.85 -21.21 17.32
N GLN A 573 5.35 -22.33 17.82
CA GLN A 573 4.76 -23.34 16.95
C GLN A 573 3.49 -22.80 16.27
N ARG A 574 3.44 -22.87 14.95
CA ARG A 574 2.30 -22.48 14.13
C ARG A 574 1.71 -23.71 13.46
N ILE A 575 0.40 -23.88 13.58
CA ILE A 575 -0.33 -25.02 13.04
C ILE A 575 -1.45 -24.50 12.17
N ASP A 576 -1.35 -24.74 10.87
CA ASP A 576 -2.43 -24.49 9.94
C ASP A 576 -3.45 -25.62 10.00
N PHE A 577 -4.73 -25.27 9.96
CA PHE A 577 -5.82 -26.22 10.00
C PHE A 577 -7.04 -25.69 9.27
N GLU A 578 -7.94 -26.58 8.95
CA GLU A 578 -9.25 -26.25 8.38
C GLU A 578 -10.38 -26.78 9.24
N PHE A 579 -11.52 -26.16 9.12
CA PHE A 579 -12.77 -26.59 9.74
C PHE A 579 -13.95 -26.35 8.79
N THR A 580 -15.03 -27.11 8.98
CA THR A 580 -16.22 -27.01 8.14
C THR A 580 -17.37 -26.42 8.92
N ARG A 581 -17.99 -25.39 8.38
CA ARG A 581 -19.25 -24.80 8.88
C ARG A 581 -20.43 -25.72 8.58
N ARG A 582 -21.57 -25.48 9.22
CA ARG A 582 -22.81 -26.29 8.99
C ARG A 582 -23.35 -26.18 7.57
N ASP A 583 -23.11 -25.06 6.89
CA ASP A 583 -23.48 -24.84 5.49
C ASP A 583 -22.55 -25.59 4.51
N GLY A 584 -21.56 -26.30 5.00
CA GLY A 584 -20.60 -27.07 4.20
C GLY A 584 -19.38 -26.31 3.76
N LEU A 585 -19.26 -25.00 4.07
CA LEU A 585 -18.09 -24.21 3.72
C LEU A 585 -16.88 -24.65 4.53
N THR A 586 -15.81 -25.06 3.86
CA THR A 586 -14.49 -25.30 4.48
C THR A 586 -13.75 -24.01 4.63
N VAL A 587 -13.33 -23.70 5.85
CA VAL A 587 -12.69 -22.44 6.23
C VAL A 587 -11.28 -22.71 6.76
N GLN A 588 -10.35 -21.88 6.35
CA GLN A 588 -8.94 -21.97 6.75
C GLN A 588 -8.67 -21.22 8.06
N ALA A 589 -7.75 -21.73 8.85
CA ALA A 589 -7.31 -21.12 10.10
C ALA A 589 -5.84 -21.43 10.40
N ARG A 590 -5.26 -20.63 11.27
CA ARG A 590 -3.95 -20.89 11.90
C ARG A 590 -4.07 -20.72 13.40
N ILE A 591 -3.41 -21.58 14.17
CA ILE A 591 -3.16 -21.36 15.58
C ILE A 591 -1.65 -21.20 15.80
N SER A 592 -1.27 -20.17 16.54
CA SER A 592 0.08 -19.98 17.07
C SER A 592 0.06 -20.29 18.55
N LEU A 593 0.93 -21.19 19.02
CA LEU A 593 1.01 -21.60 20.42
C LEU A 593 1.96 -20.66 21.19
N PRO A 594 1.78 -20.50 22.52
CA PRO A 594 2.73 -19.74 23.33
C PRO A 594 4.17 -20.19 23.14
N THR A 595 5.10 -19.28 23.30
CA THR A 595 6.54 -19.55 23.10
C THR A 595 7.12 -20.55 24.11
N ASP A 596 6.47 -20.70 25.27
CA ASP A 596 6.80 -21.66 26.35
C ASP A 596 5.82 -22.85 26.41
N TYR A 597 5.03 -23.07 25.36
CA TYR A 597 4.03 -24.13 25.31
C TYR A 597 4.63 -25.53 25.60
N GLN A 598 3.96 -26.28 26.51
CA GLN A 598 4.30 -27.67 26.80
C GLN A 598 3.29 -28.61 26.16
N SER A 599 3.79 -29.66 25.50
CA SER A 599 2.93 -30.62 24.82
C SER A 599 1.91 -31.27 25.76
N GLY A 600 0.63 -31.21 25.37
CA GLY A 600 -0.49 -31.77 26.14
C GLY A 600 -1.16 -30.77 27.09
N GLU A 601 -0.68 -29.55 27.20
CA GLU A 601 -1.35 -28.48 27.94
C GLU A 601 -2.47 -27.85 27.11
N ARG A 602 -3.51 -27.36 27.81
CA ARG A 602 -4.52 -26.49 27.24
C ARG A 602 -4.31 -25.07 27.75
N VAL A 603 -4.06 -24.14 26.83
CA VAL A 603 -3.73 -22.76 27.16
C VAL A 603 -4.89 -21.82 26.84
N PRO A 604 -4.98 -20.65 27.52
CA PRO A 604 -5.94 -19.62 27.12
C PRO A 604 -5.62 -19.14 25.70
N ALA A 605 -6.65 -18.64 24.98
CA ALA A 605 -6.45 -18.19 23.60
C ALA A 605 -7.19 -16.90 23.28
N ILE A 606 -6.65 -16.18 22.32
CA ILE A 606 -7.27 -15.01 21.70
C ILE A 606 -7.57 -15.36 20.23
N PHE A 607 -8.84 -15.24 19.85
CA PHE A 607 -9.26 -15.30 18.47
C PHE A 607 -9.13 -13.90 17.86
N TRP A 608 -8.26 -13.77 16.87
CA TRP A 608 -8.04 -12.50 16.18
C TRP A 608 -8.57 -12.59 14.75
N THR A 609 -9.57 -11.78 14.41
CA THR A 609 -10.29 -11.93 13.15
C THR A 609 -10.43 -10.64 12.37
N TYR A 610 -10.59 -10.78 11.05
CA TYR A 610 -11.01 -9.73 10.15
C TYR A 610 -12.00 -10.31 9.11
N PRO A 611 -13.31 -10.08 9.25
CA PRO A 611 -14.28 -10.55 8.28
C PRO A 611 -14.01 -10.02 6.88
N ARG A 612 -14.26 -10.84 5.87
CA ARG A 612 -14.17 -10.47 4.47
C ARG A 612 -15.40 -10.97 3.71
N GLU A 613 -15.85 -10.17 2.77
CA GLU A 613 -17.07 -10.39 2.01
C GLU A 613 -16.74 -11.06 0.66
N TYR A 614 -17.53 -12.09 0.30
CA TYR A 614 -17.35 -12.86 -0.92
C TYR A 614 -18.71 -13.17 -1.54
N ALA A 615 -18.83 -13.11 -2.88
CA ALA A 615 -20.06 -13.43 -3.58
C ALA A 615 -20.37 -14.94 -3.53
N SER A 616 -19.33 -15.79 -3.41
CA SER A 616 -19.49 -17.24 -3.39
C SER A 616 -18.38 -17.97 -2.59
N ALA A 617 -18.59 -19.25 -2.35
CA ALA A 617 -17.59 -20.13 -1.74
C ALA A 617 -16.34 -20.29 -2.63
N GLU A 618 -16.53 -20.32 -3.96
CA GLU A 618 -15.46 -20.42 -4.94
C GLU A 618 -14.58 -19.17 -4.92
N GLU A 619 -15.19 -17.98 -4.83
CA GLU A 619 -14.46 -16.72 -4.69
C GLU A 619 -13.63 -16.71 -3.39
N TYR A 620 -14.22 -17.16 -2.27
CA TYR A 620 -13.47 -17.32 -1.03
C TYR A 620 -12.28 -18.28 -1.19
N LYS A 621 -12.48 -19.45 -1.84
CA LYS A 621 -11.39 -20.41 -2.08
C LYS A 621 -10.24 -19.77 -2.86
N ARG A 622 -10.54 -19.07 -3.97
CA ARG A 622 -9.53 -18.37 -4.76
C ARG A 622 -8.79 -17.31 -3.95
N ALA A 623 -9.54 -16.49 -3.22
CA ALA A 623 -8.96 -15.45 -2.36
C ALA A 623 -8.09 -16.03 -1.24
N SER A 624 -8.47 -17.17 -0.66
CA SER A 624 -7.70 -17.88 0.35
C SER A 624 -6.35 -18.37 -0.19
N ILE A 625 -6.31 -18.91 -1.41
CA ILE A 625 -5.08 -19.34 -2.08
C ILE A 625 -4.13 -18.13 -2.27
N ARG A 626 -4.66 -16.99 -2.75
CA ARG A 626 -3.85 -15.78 -2.94
C ARG A 626 -3.32 -15.16 -1.64
N ALA A 627 -4.08 -15.27 -0.57
CA ALA A 627 -3.76 -14.60 0.70
C ALA A 627 -2.82 -15.40 1.61
N ARG A 628 -2.65 -16.70 1.37
CA ARG A 628 -1.89 -17.59 2.27
C ARG A 628 -0.55 -17.99 1.68
N ASN A 629 0.46 -17.88 2.53
CA ASN A 629 1.79 -18.39 2.27
C ASN A 629 2.33 -19.00 3.57
N HIS A 630 2.48 -20.33 3.60
CA HIS A 630 2.96 -21.03 4.78
C HIS A 630 4.46 -20.87 4.99
N ASN A 631 5.19 -20.47 3.92
CA ASN A 631 6.63 -20.21 4.00
C ASN A 631 6.96 -18.76 4.34
N ALA A 632 5.97 -17.86 4.36
CA ALA A 632 6.23 -16.46 4.65
C ALA A 632 6.68 -16.23 6.09
N PHE A 633 7.75 -15.46 6.27
CA PHE A 633 8.14 -14.92 7.55
C PHE A 633 7.04 -14.01 8.09
N SER A 634 6.70 -14.16 9.34
CA SER A 634 5.59 -13.45 9.97
C SER A 634 6.10 -12.56 11.11
N PRO A 635 6.73 -11.43 10.80
CA PRO A 635 7.21 -10.51 11.83
C PRO A 635 6.02 -9.89 12.59
N LEU A 636 6.30 -9.46 13.82
CA LEU A 636 5.36 -8.64 14.57
C LEU A 636 5.11 -7.34 13.77
N SER A 637 3.88 -7.08 13.40
CA SER A 637 3.49 -5.93 12.60
C SER A 637 2.19 -5.32 13.11
N PHE A 638 1.84 -4.14 12.62
CA PHE A 638 0.58 -3.47 12.99
C PHE A 638 -0.66 -4.38 12.87
N LEU A 639 -0.73 -5.22 11.85
CA LEU A 639 -1.85 -6.16 11.66
C LEU A 639 -1.73 -7.42 12.52
N ARG A 640 -0.56 -7.69 13.10
CA ARG A 640 -0.24 -8.90 13.89
C ARG A 640 0.25 -8.57 15.31
N TRP A 641 -0.14 -7.45 15.85
CA TRP A 641 0.15 -7.08 17.24
C TRP A 641 -0.35 -8.13 18.25
N SER A 642 -1.36 -8.91 17.88
CA SER A 642 -1.84 -10.03 18.69
C SER A 642 -0.80 -11.09 18.97
N ASP A 643 0.26 -11.23 18.17
CA ASP A 643 1.33 -12.19 18.40
C ASP A 643 2.17 -11.88 19.66
N ILE A 644 2.11 -10.66 20.20
CA ILE A 644 2.73 -10.34 21.50
C ILE A 644 2.16 -11.22 22.63
N TRP A 645 0.93 -11.67 22.52
CA TRP A 645 0.28 -12.52 23.52
C TRP A 645 0.91 -13.92 23.61
N LEU A 646 1.64 -14.33 22.56
CA LEU A 646 2.39 -15.60 22.58
C LEU A 646 3.47 -15.59 23.67
N THR A 647 4.06 -14.43 23.98
CA THR A 647 5.03 -14.25 25.06
C THR A 647 4.39 -14.14 26.43
N GLN A 648 3.06 -14.12 26.52
CA GLN A 648 2.28 -13.97 27.75
C GLN A 648 1.48 -15.23 28.08
N GLY A 649 1.81 -16.38 27.44
CA GLY A 649 1.18 -17.67 27.69
C GLY A 649 -0.19 -17.86 27.02
N TYR A 650 -0.56 -17.05 26.05
CA TYR A 650 -1.79 -17.21 25.25
C TYR A 650 -1.48 -17.81 23.88
N ALA A 651 -2.33 -18.73 23.42
CA ALA A 651 -2.39 -19.04 22.00
C ALA A 651 -3.14 -17.91 21.24
N VAL A 652 -2.78 -17.73 19.98
CA VAL A 652 -3.52 -16.82 19.07
C VAL A 652 -4.07 -17.63 17.91
N VAL A 653 -5.40 -17.54 17.72
CA VAL A 653 -6.12 -18.25 16.66
C VAL A 653 -6.57 -17.25 15.60
N TYR A 654 -6.19 -17.48 14.35
CA TYR A 654 -6.50 -16.67 13.18
C TYR A 654 -7.41 -17.46 12.21
N PRO A 655 -8.71 -17.57 12.48
CA PRO A 655 -9.62 -18.14 11.49
C PRO A 655 -9.96 -17.10 10.43
N ASP A 656 -10.09 -17.51 9.19
CA ASP A 656 -10.77 -16.70 8.19
C ASP A 656 -12.25 -16.55 8.60
N VAL A 657 -12.84 -15.42 8.22
CA VAL A 657 -14.27 -15.16 8.52
C VAL A 657 -14.95 -14.72 7.21
N PRO A 658 -15.26 -15.67 6.32
CA PRO A 658 -15.96 -15.36 5.08
C PRO A 658 -17.43 -15.04 5.34
N ILE A 659 -17.86 -13.86 4.91
CA ILE A 659 -19.25 -13.43 4.86
C ILE A 659 -19.73 -13.61 3.43
N LEU A 660 -20.64 -14.56 3.21
CA LEU A 660 -21.11 -14.89 1.85
C LEU A 660 -22.40 -14.13 1.53
N GLY A 661 -22.51 -13.60 0.30
CA GLY A 661 -23.72 -12.93 -0.12
C GLY A 661 -23.57 -12.15 -1.42
N GLN A 662 -24.64 -11.50 -1.83
CA GLN A 662 -24.63 -10.61 -3.00
C GLN A 662 -23.98 -9.27 -2.65
N ALA A 663 -23.29 -8.68 -3.61
CA ALA A 663 -22.69 -7.34 -3.47
C ALA A 663 -23.75 -6.32 -3.00
N GLY A 664 -23.38 -5.56 -1.96
CA GLY A 664 -24.26 -4.59 -1.31
C GLY A 664 -25.28 -5.17 -0.32
N ARG A 665 -25.29 -6.48 -0.11
CA ARG A 665 -26.21 -7.19 0.82
C ARG A 665 -25.51 -8.15 1.78
N PHE A 666 -24.20 -8.09 1.90
CA PHE A 666 -23.41 -8.95 2.80
C PHE A 666 -23.83 -8.84 4.27
N ASN A 667 -24.28 -7.67 4.70
CA ASN A 667 -24.75 -7.45 6.09
C ASN A 667 -26.02 -8.24 6.44
N ASP A 668 -26.78 -8.73 5.48
CA ASP A 668 -28.01 -9.50 5.72
C ASP A 668 -27.71 -10.82 6.47
N HIS A 669 -26.49 -11.37 6.31
CA HIS A 669 -26.07 -12.64 6.92
C HIS A 669 -24.89 -12.50 7.90
N PHE A 670 -24.38 -11.31 8.13
CA PHE A 670 -23.14 -11.04 8.87
C PHE A 670 -23.11 -11.74 10.25
N VAL A 671 -24.12 -11.55 11.08
CA VAL A 671 -24.16 -12.14 12.44
C VAL A 671 -24.23 -13.66 12.38
N ALA A 672 -24.99 -14.22 11.45
CA ALA A 672 -25.16 -15.66 11.29
C ALA A 672 -23.84 -16.31 10.83
N ASP A 673 -23.22 -15.77 9.78
CA ASP A 673 -21.96 -16.28 9.22
C ASP A 673 -20.81 -16.19 10.24
N MET A 674 -20.71 -15.08 10.95
CA MET A 674 -19.72 -14.92 12.02
C MET A 674 -19.92 -15.92 13.16
N THR A 675 -21.16 -16.03 13.66
CA THR A 675 -21.47 -16.94 14.75
C THR A 675 -21.16 -18.38 14.38
N GLU A 676 -21.55 -18.80 13.18
CA GLU A 676 -21.31 -20.15 12.69
C GLU A 676 -19.82 -20.45 12.49
N THR A 677 -19.08 -19.49 11.93
CA THR A 677 -17.64 -19.58 11.74
C THR A 677 -16.93 -19.73 13.08
N MET A 678 -17.25 -18.87 14.06
CA MET A 678 -16.63 -18.93 15.38
C MET A 678 -16.99 -20.22 16.12
N TYR A 679 -18.24 -20.67 16.06
CA TYR A 679 -18.66 -21.92 16.67
C TYR A 679 -17.85 -23.12 16.12
N ALA A 680 -17.73 -23.21 14.79
CA ALA A 680 -16.99 -24.29 14.15
C ALA A 680 -15.47 -24.21 14.45
N ALA A 681 -14.89 -23.02 14.45
CA ALA A 681 -13.48 -22.81 14.79
C ALA A 681 -13.17 -23.18 16.26
N ILE A 682 -14.01 -22.76 17.23
CA ILE A 682 -13.85 -23.09 18.65
C ILE A 682 -13.94 -24.61 18.85
N ARG A 683 -14.93 -25.26 18.23
CA ARG A 683 -15.06 -26.71 18.26
C ARG A 683 -13.80 -27.41 17.74
N LYS A 684 -13.24 -26.91 16.64
CA LYS A 684 -12.05 -27.52 16.04
C LYS A 684 -10.82 -27.37 16.93
N VAL A 685 -10.55 -26.20 17.51
CA VAL A 685 -9.38 -26.04 18.41
C VAL A 685 -9.54 -26.79 19.71
N ASP A 686 -10.78 -26.99 20.20
CA ASP A 686 -11.07 -27.88 21.34
C ASP A 686 -10.73 -29.34 21.03
N GLU A 687 -11.15 -29.84 19.85
CA GLU A 687 -10.82 -31.18 19.36
C GLU A 687 -9.30 -31.37 19.19
N MET A 688 -8.58 -30.32 18.73
CA MET A 688 -7.12 -30.36 18.61
C MET A 688 -6.40 -30.44 19.98
N GLY A 689 -7.06 -30.03 21.06
CA GLY A 689 -6.57 -30.17 22.42
C GLY A 689 -5.58 -29.10 22.89
N TYR A 690 -5.36 -28.03 22.11
CA TYR A 690 -4.41 -26.98 22.48
C TYR A 690 -5.02 -25.88 23.35
N VAL A 691 -6.32 -25.63 23.23
CA VAL A 691 -6.99 -24.45 23.80
C VAL A 691 -7.90 -24.86 24.96
N ASP A 692 -7.85 -24.10 26.04
CA ASP A 692 -8.85 -24.09 27.08
C ASP A 692 -10.02 -23.20 26.67
N VAL A 693 -11.09 -23.79 26.14
CA VAL A 693 -12.24 -23.07 25.59
C VAL A 693 -13.04 -22.28 26.64
N ASP A 694 -12.81 -22.53 27.92
CA ASP A 694 -13.38 -21.72 29.00
C ASP A 694 -12.60 -20.43 29.25
N ARG A 695 -11.42 -20.27 28.65
CA ARG A 695 -10.54 -19.09 28.78
C ARG A 695 -10.17 -18.50 27.42
N ILE A 696 -11.20 -18.20 26.61
CA ILE A 696 -10.99 -17.61 25.29
C ILE A 696 -11.49 -16.17 25.23
N GLY A 697 -10.72 -15.31 24.55
CA GLY A 697 -11.05 -13.95 24.22
C GLY A 697 -11.14 -13.73 22.71
N HIS A 698 -11.68 -12.59 22.29
CA HIS A 698 -11.77 -12.20 20.89
C HIS A 698 -11.26 -10.79 20.70
N GLY A 699 -10.56 -10.54 19.58
CA GLY A 699 -10.08 -9.23 19.20
C GLY A 699 -10.02 -9.06 17.69
N GLY A 700 -9.84 -7.81 17.25
CA GLY A 700 -9.66 -7.48 15.84
C GLY A 700 -9.53 -5.99 15.61
N HIS A 701 -9.08 -5.63 14.42
CA HIS A 701 -8.92 -4.25 13.97
C HIS A 701 -10.03 -3.86 13.00
N SER A 702 -10.51 -2.60 13.03
CA SER A 702 -11.50 -2.07 12.07
C SER A 702 -12.74 -2.98 11.97
N TYR A 703 -12.99 -3.64 10.86
CA TYR A 703 -14.10 -4.59 10.68
C TYR A 703 -14.00 -5.77 11.67
N GLY A 704 -12.78 -6.14 12.08
CA GLY A 704 -12.56 -7.11 13.15
C GLY A 704 -13.00 -6.60 14.53
N ALA A 705 -12.85 -5.31 14.83
CA ALA A 705 -13.36 -4.72 16.08
C ALA A 705 -14.90 -4.69 16.09
N PHE A 706 -15.53 -4.36 14.95
CA PHE A 706 -16.97 -4.48 14.78
C PHE A 706 -17.43 -5.93 14.99
N ALA A 707 -16.70 -6.90 14.43
CA ALA A 707 -16.93 -8.32 14.64
C ALA A 707 -16.85 -8.70 16.14
N THR A 708 -15.83 -8.20 16.84
CA THR A 708 -15.65 -8.44 18.29
C THR A 708 -16.86 -7.96 19.08
N ALA A 709 -17.31 -6.72 18.85
CA ALA A 709 -18.49 -6.17 19.54
C ALA A 709 -19.75 -7.00 19.27
N ASN A 710 -19.96 -7.42 18.01
CA ASN A 710 -21.07 -8.28 17.63
C ASN A 710 -21.04 -9.66 18.32
N LEU A 711 -19.89 -10.33 18.31
CA LEU A 711 -19.73 -11.66 18.92
C LEU A 711 -19.95 -11.63 20.42
N LEU A 712 -19.45 -10.61 21.12
CA LEU A 712 -19.69 -10.44 22.55
C LEU A 712 -21.16 -10.15 22.87
N ALA A 713 -21.87 -9.46 21.99
CA ALA A 713 -23.28 -9.15 22.17
C ALA A 713 -24.22 -10.34 21.85
N HIS A 714 -23.87 -11.13 20.84
CA HIS A 714 -24.77 -12.16 20.28
C HIS A 714 -24.41 -13.60 20.70
N THR A 715 -23.23 -13.84 21.28
CA THR A 715 -22.77 -15.19 21.64
C THR A 715 -22.23 -15.26 23.07
N PRO A 716 -22.28 -16.42 23.72
CA PRO A 716 -21.63 -16.64 25.03
C PRO A 716 -20.20 -17.15 24.90
N PHE A 717 -19.59 -17.14 23.71
CA PHE A 717 -18.34 -17.86 23.44
C PHE A 717 -17.14 -17.27 24.17
N PHE A 718 -17.02 -15.94 24.18
CA PHE A 718 -15.84 -15.24 24.65
C PHE A 718 -16.02 -14.61 26.03
N LYS A 719 -14.96 -14.66 26.85
CA LYS A 719 -14.93 -14.10 28.20
C LYS A 719 -14.47 -12.62 28.20
N ALA A 720 -13.77 -12.20 27.14
CA ALA A 720 -13.24 -10.84 26.97
C ALA A 720 -13.13 -10.50 25.48
N GLY A 721 -13.08 -9.18 25.19
CA GLY A 721 -12.85 -8.68 23.84
C GLY A 721 -12.40 -7.23 23.82
#